data_11f6a13d001b8912baf118797a172fe1
#
_entry.id   11f6a13d001b8912baf118797a172fe1
#
_cell.length_a   1.000
_cell.length_b   1.000
_cell.length_c   1.000
_cell.angle_alpha   90.00
_cell.angle_beta   90.00
_cell.angle_gamma   90.00
#
_symmetry.space_group_name_H-M   'P 1'
#
loop_
_entity.id
_entity.type
_entity.pdbx_description
1 polymer ?
#
loop_
_entity_poly.entity_id
_entity_poly.type
_entity_poly.pdbx_seq_one_letter_code
_entity_poly.pdbx_strand_id
1 'polypeptide(L)'
;MGRFMLVQTKYQNCGLSGSRNWLASVCALFVLLHSLGWAQPAASPSSPSTEATGPARFILQADGTLVPAPGTPAAPSTSSNNAGSSTSPVTGATGGVKRLPDAAPEIVTPVAPARAGNAPSTAPNTAVQAGATIADPDSTPAARAVAAARNAMNAKQWGQLASFVPQARADVLGMYPEYWSLRTQLGSTHMPGVQQTLTDFITKNKTAYLGDRLKGEWILAAARSGDFVTVRELGDVLNPNPQILCSQLEARHMGGRRASAAEATKVFAPFGTCLKLFDQLVADRVLGSAELMPYLYEAIENNKLPDARRYAAWVFESTDLAAYDAMIREPVSWLSAQTGPRSSARNDIVAIGLARAARTDLSATATKVRDTWAGQLPKQNLQWVYGQMALLAIMNLDSRAYGWYRETGSLRLSETNNAWRVRASLRQANIDWAWVLQSIDAMGSTQKADASWVYWRARGLAATGKKQDAEKAYASIAAQFNFYGQLALEELGRQIVAPDRPAPVTAQEIAQARANPGLQRAVTLFKRGWRGDAVPEWNFTIRGMTDRQLMAAAEVARHENILDRVVNTSERTVKEFDFSQRYIAPFEGRVSAQAQQINVDPAWVYGLIRQESRFIMDARSVAGASGLMQLMPATARWVAGKIGMTDFTPAKVNDFDTNTKLGTTYLSMVLSDLGGSQVLASAGYNAGPGRPMLWRSKLDSKVEGAIFAETIPFNETRDYVKAVMSNAVYYAALFSGQPQSLKQRLGEIVPQPYGRTPLP
;
A
#
# COMPACT_ATOMS: atom_id res chain seq x y z
N MET A 1 -35.64 2.81 33.72
CA MET A 1 -36.13 1.43 33.49
C MET A 1 -37.42 1.35 32.66
N GLY A 2 -38.05 2.42 32.24
CA GLY A 2 -39.35 2.39 31.52
C GLY A 2 -39.34 2.53 29.99
N ARG A 3 -38.19 2.68 29.36
CA ARG A 3 -38.08 2.84 27.88
C ARG A 3 -37.42 1.67 27.13
N PHE A 4 -36.87 0.69 27.84
CA PHE A 4 -36.25 -0.49 27.22
C PHE A 4 -37.22 -1.66 27.00
N MET A 5 -38.38 -1.65 27.63
CA MET A 5 -39.37 -2.73 27.46
C MET A 5 -40.34 -2.54 26.27
N LEU A 6 -40.40 -1.36 25.67
CA LEU A 6 -41.33 -1.09 24.54
C LEU A 6 -40.75 -1.45 23.15
N VAL A 7 -39.46 -1.75 23.06
CA VAL A 7 -38.82 -2.18 21.80
C VAL A 7 -38.84 -3.70 21.66
N GLN A 8 -38.88 -4.45 22.77
CA GLN A 8 -38.93 -5.92 22.72
C GLN A 8 -40.33 -6.47 22.41
N THR A 9 -41.37 -5.73 22.71
CA THR A 9 -42.76 -6.22 22.50
C THR A 9 -43.25 -6.06 21.06
N LYS A 10 -42.57 -5.31 20.21
CA LYS A 10 -42.89 -5.18 18.77
C LYS A 10 -42.28 -6.27 17.87
N TYR A 11 -41.35 -7.07 18.39
CA TYR A 11 -40.68 -8.14 17.62
C TYR A 11 -41.22 -9.54 17.90
N GLN A 12 -42.13 -9.70 18.88
CA GLN A 12 -42.65 -11.02 19.25
C GLN A 12 -43.95 -11.44 18.54
N ASN A 13 -44.55 -10.60 17.70
CA ASN A 13 -45.80 -10.92 17.00
C ASN A 13 -45.68 -11.04 15.47
N CYS A 14 -44.52 -11.26 14.93
CA CYS A 14 -44.36 -11.74 13.54
C CYS A 14 -43.81 -13.15 13.55
N GLY A 15 -44.67 -14.14 13.47
CA GLY A 15 -44.34 -15.53 13.29
C GLY A 15 -43.55 -15.73 11.99
N LEU A 16 -42.27 -16.02 12.11
CA LEU A 16 -41.38 -16.28 10.99
C LEU A 16 -41.27 -17.80 10.75
N SER A 17 -42.07 -18.28 9.83
CA SER A 17 -41.68 -19.41 8.99
C SER A 17 -41.22 -18.83 7.66
N GLY A 18 -39.92 -18.98 7.30
CA GLY A 18 -39.42 -18.68 5.96
C GLY A 18 -38.29 -17.64 5.87
N SER A 19 -37.12 -17.98 6.36
CA SER A 19 -35.90 -17.14 6.30
C SER A 19 -35.06 -17.35 5.05
N ARG A 20 -35.58 -17.17 3.85
CA ARG A 20 -34.76 -17.22 2.64
C ARG A 20 -34.98 -16.12 1.60
N ASN A 21 -35.99 -15.26 1.74
CA ASN A 21 -36.32 -14.27 0.71
C ASN A 21 -36.11 -12.79 1.08
N TRP A 22 -35.54 -12.49 2.24
CA TRP A 22 -35.39 -11.08 2.68
C TRP A 22 -34.20 -10.37 2.04
N LEU A 23 -33.12 -11.09 1.80
CA LEU A 23 -31.92 -10.54 1.14
C LEU A 23 -32.14 -10.31 -0.38
N ALA A 24 -32.96 -11.10 -1.02
CA ALA A 24 -33.30 -10.92 -2.42
C ALA A 24 -34.25 -9.73 -2.68
N SER A 25 -35.15 -9.43 -1.73
CA SER A 25 -36.10 -8.33 -1.85
C SER A 25 -35.46 -6.95 -1.61
N VAL A 26 -34.44 -6.86 -0.79
CA VAL A 26 -33.72 -5.59 -0.56
C VAL A 26 -32.84 -5.25 -1.78
N CYS A 27 -32.24 -6.23 -2.43
CA CYS A 27 -31.48 -5.99 -3.66
C CYS A 27 -32.38 -5.65 -4.87
N ALA A 28 -33.59 -6.18 -4.93
CA ALA A 28 -34.54 -5.87 -6.02
C ALA A 28 -35.13 -4.46 -5.89
N LEU A 29 -35.31 -3.93 -4.67
CA LEU A 29 -35.81 -2.58 -4.45
C LEU A 29 -34.79 -1.50 -4.82
N PHE A 30 -33.48 -1.79 -4.70
CA PHE A 30 -32.42 -0.84 -5.09
C PHE A 30 -32.23 -0.75 -6.62
N VAL A 31 -32.58 -1.79 -7.36
CA VAL A 31 -32.47 -1.80 -8.84
C VAL A 31 -33.69 -1.14 -9.49
N LEU A 32 -34.85 -1.15 -8.84
CA LEU A 32 -36.10 -0.57 -9.39
C LEU A 32 -36.23 0.94 -9.17
N LEU A 33 -35.45 1.54 -8.27
CA LEU A 33 -35.46 2.99 -8.04
C LEU A 33 -34.54 3.79 -8.99
N HIS A 34 -33.76 3.11 -9.84
CA HIS A 34 -32.91 3.75 -10.84
C HIS A 34 -33.49 3.80 -12.27
N SER A 35 -34.71 3.34 -12.48
CA SER A 35 -35.31 3.27 -13.83
C SER A 35 -36.51 4.19 -14.08
N LEU A 36 -36.84 5.11 -13.16
CA LEU A 36 -37.88 6.11 -13.38
C LEU A 36 -37.25 7.49 -13.61
N GLY A 37 -36.97 7.78 -14.88
CA GLY A 37 -36.53 9.09 -15.34
C GLY A 37 -37.65 10.12 -15.23
N TRP A 38 -37.40 11.22 -14.57
CA TRP A 38 -38.25 12.41 -14.59
C TRP A 38 -37.88 13.24 -15.81
N ALA A 39 -38.83 13.40 -16.72
CA ALA A 39 -38.73 14.31 -17.83
C ALA A 39 -38.86 15.77 -17.36
N GLN A 40 -37.91 16.61 -17.71
CA GLN A 40 -38.05 18.07 -17.62
C GLN A 40 -38.30 18.68 -19.01
N PRO A 41 -39.06 19.76 -19.10
CA PRO A 41 -39.42 20.38 -20.39
C PRO A 41 -38.28 21.22 -20.96
N ALA A 42 -38.23 21.25 -22.29
CA ALA A 42 -37.25 21.92 -23.11
C ALA A 42 -37.24 23.46 -22.92
N ALA A 43 -36.06 24.04 -22.77
CA ALA A 43 -35.81 25.46 -22.96
C ALA A 43 -34.84 25.70 -24.11
N SER A 44 -35.12 26.70 -24.90
CA SER A 44 -34.50 27.11 -26.15
C SER A 44 -33.03 27.55 -26.03
N PRO A 45 -32.23 27.54 -27.11
CA PRO A 45 -30.79 27.73 -27.08
C PRO A 45 -30.37 29.20 -27.02
N SER A 46 -29.45 29.52 -26.12
CA SER A 46 -28.67 30.76 -26.15
C SER A 46 -27.17 30.43 -26.39
N SER A 47 -26.55 31.32 -27.17
CA SER A 47 -25.22 31.26 -27.79
C SER A 47 -24.04 30.99 -26.82
N PRO A 48 -22.93 30.42 -27.29
CA PRO A 48 -21.82 30.01 -26.43
C PRO A 48 -20.91 31.17 -26.05
N SER A 49 -20.73 31.38 -24.75
CA SER A 49 -19.63 32.15 -24.19
C SER A 49 -18.43 31.19 -23.95
N THR A 50 -17.27 31.56 -24.46
CA THR A 50 -15.98 30.91 -24.25
C THR A 50 -15.56 31.06 -22.79
N GLU A 51 -15.76 30.00 -21.97
CA GLU A 51 -15.16 29.91 -20.65
C GLU A 51 -13.78 29.26 -20.71
N ALA A 52 -12.82 29.99 -20.15
CA ALA A 52 -11.46 29.47 -19.94
C ALA A 52 -11.49 28.28 -18.97
N THR A 53 -11.00 27.12 -19.42
CA THR A 53 -10.85 25.93 -18.61
C THR A 53 -9.79 26.16 -17.53
N GLY A 54 -10.23 26.35 -16.29
CA GLY A 54 -9.36 26.35 -15.12
C GLY A 54 -8.74 24.95 -14.86
N PRO A 55 -7.65 24.85 -14.09
CA PRO A 55 -6.95 23.58 -13.86
C PRO A 55 -7.86 22.57 -13.15
N ALA A 56 -7.78 21.31 -13.57
CA ALA A 56 -8.53 20.19 -12.97
C ALA A 56 -8.28 20.10 -11.45
N ARG A 57 -9.34 20.04 -10.67
CA ARG A 57 -9.30 19.94 -9.21
C ARG A 57 -9.51 18.49 -8.81
N PHE A 58 -8.76 18.01 -7.81
CA PHE A 58 -8.84 16.66 -7.28
C PHE A 58 -9.21 16.68 -5.80
N ILE A 59 -9.89 15.63 -5.35
CA ILE A 59 -10.27 15.40 -3.95
C ILE A 59 -9.53 14.15 -3.46
N LEU A 60 -8.89 14.23 -2.28
CA LEU A 60 -8.25 13.10 -1.62
C LEU A 60 -9.32 12.15 -1.07
N GLN A 61 -9.31 10.88 -1.50
CA GLN A 61 -10.15 9.84 -0.93
C GLN A 61 -9.51 9.21 0.32
N ALA A 62 -10.28 8.43 1.07
CA ALA A 62 -9.86 7.81 2.32
C ALA A 62 -8.72 6.79 2.18
N ASP A 63 -8.53 6.23 0.98
CA ASP A 63 -7.45 5.32 0.61
C ASP A 63 -6.17 6.03 0.15
N GLY A 64 -6.14 7.38 0.22
CA GLY A 64 -5.03 8.20 -0.25
C GLY A 64 -5.06 8.47 -1.76
N THR A 65 -6.12 8.07 -2.48
CA THR A 65 -6.27 8.36 -3.90
C THR A 65 -6.86 9.76 -4.15
N LEU A 66 -6.40 10.41 -5.23
CA LEU A 66 -6.96 11.67 -5.72
C LEU A 66 -7.99 11.37 -6.81
N VAL A 67 -9.22 11.84 -6.59
CA VAL A 67 -10.28 11.78 -7.60
C VAL A 67 -10.66 13.17 -8.09
N PRO A 68 -11.12 13.34 -9.34
CA PRO A 68 -11.61 14.63 -9.82
C PRO A 68 -12.76 15.13 -8.95
N ALA A 69 -12.75 16.43 -8.63
CA ALA A 69 -13.84 17.05 -7.87
C ALA A 69 -15.16 17.02 -8.69
N PRO A 70 -16.33 16.85 -8.04
CA PRO A 70 -17.61 16.94 -8.72
C PRO A 70 -17.75 18.27 -9.45
N GLY A 71 -18.13 18.22 -10.73
CA GLY A 71 -18.25 19.41 -11.59
C GLY A 71 -17.07 19.65 -12.54
N THR A 72 -16.04 18.80 -12.52
CA THR A 72 -14.98 18.85 -13.54
C THR A 72 -15.45 18.11 -14.80
N PRO A 73 -15.43 18.70 -16.00
CA PRO A 73 -15.85 17.99 -17.21
C PRO A 73 -14.92 16.81 -17.48
N ALA A 74 -15.49 15.63 -17.70
CA ALA A 74 -14.77 14.46 -18.17
C ALA A 74 -14.22 14.75 -19.57
N ALA A 75 -12.96 14.38 -19.81
CA ALA A 75 -12.37 14.45 -21.15
C ALA A 75 -13.20 13.65 -22.13
N PRO A 76 -13.50 14.17 -23.34
CA PRO A 76 -14.34 13.48 -24.31
C PRO A 76 -13.67 12.18 -24.79
N SER A 77 -14.39 11.09 -24.70
CA SER A 77 -14.06 9.83 -25.35
C SER A 77 -14.26 9.97 -26.85
N THR A 78 -13.19 9.98 -27.62
CA THR A 78 -13.26 9.93 -29.08
C THR A 78 -13.62 8.53 -29.53
N SER A 79 -14.87 8.35 -29.93
CA SER A 79 -15.26 7.25 -30.80
C SER A 79 -14.90 7.62 -32.25
N SER A 80 -14.07 6.80 -32.89
CA SER A 80 -13.72 6.88 -34.29
C SER A 80 -14.89 6.41 -35.18
N ASN A 81 -15.26 7.20 -36.15
CA ASN A 81 -15.86 6.69 -37.40
C ASN A 81 -15.18 7.30 -38.60
N ASN A 82 -14.86 6.42 -39.54
CA ASN A 82 -14.25 6.62 -40.86
C ASN A 82 -15.07 7.49 -41.79
N ALA A 83 -14.40 8.28 -42.62
CA ALA A 83 -14.40 8.05 -44.08
C ALA A 83 -13.76 9.21 -44.85
N GLY A 84 -12.92 8.89 -45.81
CA GLY A 84 -12.95 9.49 -47.16
C GLY A 84 -11.89 10.55 -47.49
N SER A 85 -10.81 10.10 -48.09
CA SER A 85 -10.14 10.52 -49.36
C SER A 85 -9.89 12.01 -49.69
N SER A 86 -8.69 12.27 -50.04
CA SER A 86 -8.13 12.77 -51.33
C SER A 86 -7.24 14.02 -51.27
N THR A 87 -6.06 13.78 -51.85
CA THR A 87 -5.24 14.65 -52.73
C THR A 87 -4.46 15.82 -52.18
N SER A 88 -3.15 15.64 -52.36
CA SER A 88 -2.07 16.63 -52.44
C SER A 88 -2.30 17.65 -53.61
N PRO A 89 -1.42 18.61 -53.98
CA PRO A 89 -0.04 18.87 -53.53
C PRO A 89 0.39 20.39 -53.55
N VAL A 90 1.67 20.64 -53.23
CA VAL A 90 2.66 21.48 -53.96
C VAL A 90 3.10 22.83 -53.40
N THR A 91 4.41 22.90 -53.29
CA THR A 91 5.42 24.05 -53.38
C THR A 91 5.45 25.07 -52.24
N GLY A 92 6.57 25.53 -51.78
CA GLY A 92 7.99 25.53 -52.21
C GLY A 92 8.67 26.78 -51.64
N ALA A 93 9.99 26.76 -51.65
CA ALA A 93 10.94 27.88 -51.53
C ALA A 93 11.58 28.10 -50.15
N THR A 94 12.76 27.60 -49.93
CA THR A 94 14.14 28.10 -50.15
C THR A 94 14.57 29.34 -49.37
N GLY A 95 15.69 29.21 -48.69
CA GLY A 95 16.60 30.23 -48.22
C GLY A 95 17.25 29.82 -46.89
N GLY A 96 18.43 29.42 -46.76
CA GLY A 96 19.70 29.72 -47.37
C GLY A 96 20.70 30.16 -46.29
N VAL A 97 21.58 29.24 -45.91
CA VAL A 97 23.03 29.36 -45.65
C VAL A 97 23.55 30.25 -44.50
N LYS A 98 24.26 29.66 -43.53
CA LYS A 98 25.73 29.81 -43.39
C LYS A 98 26.33 28.81 -42.40
N ARG A 99 27.21 27.98 -42.94
CA ARG A 99 28.23 27.20 -42.20
C ARG A 99 29.44 28.08 -41.90
N LEU A 100 30.16 27.81 -40.82
CA LEU A 100 31.62 27.85 -40.64
C LEU A 100 32.01 27.17 -39.30
N PRO A 101 33.30 26.75 -39.05
CA PRO A 101 33.71 25.39 -39.37
C PRO A 101 34.23 24.59 -38.15
N ASP A 102 34.55 23.31 -38.44
CA ASP A 102 35.08 22.27 -37.60
C ASP A 102 36.33 22.62 -36.76
N ALA A 103 36.37 22.08 -35.53
CA ALA A 103 37.57 21.61 -34.90
C ALA A 103 37.27 20.29 -34.16
N ALA A 104 37.76 19.17 -34.70
CA ALA A 104 37.71 17.88 -34.04
C ALA A 104 38.82 17.79 -32.97
N PRO A 105 38.59 17.14 -31.83
CA PRO A 105 39.68 16.61 -31.02
C PRO A 105 39.92 15.12 -31.34
N GLU A 106 41.20 14.82 -31.38
CA GLU A 106 41.83 13.55 -31.72
C GLU A 106 41.28 12.36 -30.88
N ILE A 107 41.08 11.25 -31.59
CA ILE A 107 40.80 9.93 -31.04
C ILE A 107 42.12 9.37 -30.49
N VAL A 108 42.20 9.25 -29.16
CA VAL A 108 43.23 8.44 -28.50
C VAL A 108 42.65 7.03 -28.33
N THR A 109 43.17 6.09 -29.08
CA THR A 109 42.92 4.65 -28.97
C THR A 109 43.55 4.11 -27.69
N PRO A 110 42.78 3.41 -26.80
CA PRO A 110 43.42 2.69 -25.70
C PRO A 110 44.01 1.36 -26.21
N VAL A 111 45.25 1.16 -25.83
CA VAL A 111 46.02 -0.08 -26.00
C VAL A 111 45.37 -1.20 -25.20
N ALA A 112 45.13 -2.33 -25.84
CA ALA A 112 44.61 -3.55 -25.20
C ALA A 112 45.61 -4.12 -24.19
N PRO A 113 45.16 -4.51 -22.98
CA PRO A 113 46.01 -5.32 -22.11
C PRO A 113 45.97 -6.79 -22.51
N ALA A 114 47.11 -7.43 -22.34
CA ALA A 114 47.45 -8.78 -22.74
C ALA A 114 46.52 -9.84 -22.10
N ARG A 115 46.19 -10.88 -22.87
CA ARG A 115 45.54 -12.12 -22.47
C ARG A 115 46.34 -12.81 -21.37
N ALA A 116 45.74 -12.96 -20.19
CA ALA A 116 46.13 -13.98 -19.22
C ALA A 116 45.21 -15.20 -19.41
N GLY A 117 45.84 -16.37 -19.40
CA GLY A 117 45.27 -17.61 -19.88
C GLY A 117 44.05 -18.15 -19.09
N ASN A 118 43.19 -18.77 -19.85
CA ASN A 118 42.05 -19.58 -19.37
C ASN A 118 42.55 -20.83 -18.63
N ALA A 119 42.15 -20.98 -17.38
CA ALA A 119 42.00 -22.29 -16.76
C ALA A 119 40.50 -22.62 -16.73
N PRO A 120 40.04 -23.78 -17.17
CA PRO A 120 38.63 -24.12 -17.19
C PRO A 120 38.16 -24.49 -15.78
N SER A 121 37.30 -23.68 -15.20
CA SER A 121 36.50 -24.05 -14.03
C SER A 121 35.34 -24.93 -14.50
N THR A 122 35.53 -26.22 -14.39
CA THR A 122 34.45 -27.22 -14.51
C THR A 122 33.63 -27.20 -13.22
N ALA A 123 32.62 -26.35 -13.17
CA ALA A 123 31.45 -26.58 -12.30
C ALA A 123 30.41 -27.35 -13.11
N PRO A 124 29.83 -28.45 -12.60
CA PRO A 124 28.83 -29.20 -13.33
C PRO A 124 27.57 -28.38 -13.50
N ASN A 125 27.25 -28.01 -14.74
CA ASN A 125 25.93 -27.61 -15.16
C ASN A 125 24.99 -28.78 -14.95
N THR A 126 24.30 -28.82 -13.82
CA THR A 126 23.10 -29.66 -13.69
C THR A 126 22.00 -28.99 -14.53
N ALA A 127 21.93 -29.41 -15.77
CA ALA A 127 20.75 -29.26 -16.59
C ALA A 127 19.53 -29.68 -15.73
N VAL A 128 18.62 -28.75 -15.53
CA VAL A 128 17.30 -29.08 -14.98
C VAL A 128 16.65 -30.03 -15.99
N GLN A 129 16.67 -31.32 -15.68
CA GLN A 129 15.91 -32.32 -16.44
C GLN A 129 14.44 -31.90 -16.42
N ALA A 130 13.95 -31.50 -17.59
CA ALA A 130 12.54 -31.54 -17.90
C ALA A 130 12.12 -33.02 -17.85
N GLY A 131 11.42 -33.43 -16.78
CA GLY A 131 10.96 -34.80 -16.67
C GLY A 131 10.72 -35.36 -15.29
N ALA A 132 10.61 -34.55 -14.24
CA ALA A 132 9.91 -35.02 -13.03
C ALA A 132 8.42 -34.84 -13.27
N THR A 133 7.72 -35.91 -13.57
CA THR A 133 6.25 -35.99 -13.45
C THR A 133 5.90 -35.47 -12.07
N ILE A 134 5.26 -34.29 -12.03
CA ILE A 134 4.69 -33.73 -10.80
C ILE A 134 3.72 -34.80 -10.32
N ALA A 135 4.05 -35.50 -9.21
CA ALA A 135 3.13 -36.46 -8.62
C ALA A 135 1.81 -35.73 -8.37
N ASP A 136 0.72 -36.32 -8.89
CA ASP A 136 -0.63 -35.75 -8.72
C ASP A 136 -0.82 -35.42 -7.22
N PRO A 137 -1.07 -34.17 -6.85
CA PRO A 137 -1.27 -33.79 -5.46
C PRO A 137 -2.44 -34.55 -4.80
N ASP A 138 -3.31 -35.19 -5.56
CA ASP A 138 -4.44 -36.02 -5.09
C ASP A 138 -4.19 -37.53 -5.25
N SER A 139 -2.94 -37.95 -5.34
CA SER A 139 -2.57 -39.35 -5.57
C SER A 139 -3.01 -40.33 -4.46
N THR A 140 -3.10 -39.88 -3.20
CA THR A 140 -3.48 -40.74 -2.06
C THR A 140 -4.96 -40.54 -1.68
N PRO A 141 -5.61 -41.57 -1.05
CA PRO A 141 -6.96 -41.40 -0.51
C PRO A 141 -7.07 -40.21 0.48
N ALA A 142 -6.06 -40.05 1.36
CA ALA A 142 -6.02 -38.94 2.33
C ALA A 142 -5.92 -37.58 1.64
N ALA A 143 -5.09 -37.48 0.61
CA ALA A 143 -4.96 -36.23 -0.18
C ALA A 143 -6.27 -35.88 -0.91
N ARG A 144 -6.97 -36.87 -1.45
CA ARG A 144 -8.31 -36.68 -2.05
C ARG A 144 -9.34 -36.21 -1.03
N ALA A 145 -9.29 -36.77 0.20
CA ALA A 145 -10.18 -36.34 1.28
C ALA A 145 -9.94 -34.87 1.68
N VAL A 146 -8.68 -34.41 1.71
CA VAL A 146 -8.36 -32.97 1.92
C VAL A 146 -8.94 -32.09 0.80
N ALA A 147 -8.79 -32.51 -0.46
CA ALA A 147 -9.34 -31.78 -1.60
C ALA A 147 -10.89 -31.74 -1.57
N ALA A 148 -11.54 -32.86 -1.24
CA ALA A 148 -12.98 -32.93 -1.08
C ALA A 148 -13.49 -32.03 0.07
N ALA A 149 -12.80 -32.02 1.20
CA ALA A 149 -13.11 -31.10 2.32
C ALA A 149 -12.98 -29.64 1.89
N ARG A 150 -11.96 -29.29 1.11
CA ARG A 150 -11.79 -27.93 0.56
C ARG A 150 -12.97 -27.54 -0.36
N ASN A 151 -13.36 -28.44 -1.23
CA ASN A 151 -14.50 -28.22 -2.14
C ASN A 151 -15.81 -28.03 -1.33
N ALA A 152 -16.07 -28.89 -0.31
CA ALA A 152 -17.21 -28.76 0.57
C ALA A 152 -17.21 -27.43 1.32
N MET A 153 -16.05 -27.00 1.82
CA MET A 153 -15.89 -25.69 2.46
C MET A 153 -16.22 -24.53 1.50
N ASN A 154 -15.69 -24.57 0.28
CA ASN A 154 -15.94 -23.53 -0.74
C ASN A 154 -17.42 -23.51 -1.16
N ALA A 155 -18.07 -24.67 -1.24
CA ALA A 155 -19.49 -24.83 -1.52
C ALA A 155 -20.39 -24.55 -0.31
N LYS A 156 -19.82 -24.19 0.87
CA LYS A 156 -20.54 -23.95 2.15
C LYS A 156 -21.31 -25.19 2.63
N GLN A 157 -20.87 -26.38 2.30
CA GLN A 157 -21.46 -27.65 2.73
C GLN A 157 -20.89 -28.07 4.11
N TRP A 158 -21.14 -27.23 5.12
CA TRP A 158 -20.51 -27.30 6.45
C TRP A 158 -20.71 -28.65 7.15
N GLY A 159 -21.91 -29.25 6.98
CA GLY A 159 -22.25 -30.55 7.62
C GLY A 159 -21.40 -31.73 7.12
N GLN A 160 -20.77 -31.61 5.94
CA GLN A 160 -19.95 -32.67 5.38
C GLN A 160 -18.47 -32.63 5.87
N LEU A 161 -18.02 -31.50 6.43
CA LEU A 161 -16.60 -31.32 6.78
C LEU A 161 -16.10 -32.36 7.79
N ALA A 162 -16.92 -32.69 8.79
CA ALA A 162 -16.53 -33.66 9.84
C ALA A 162 -16.26 -35.07 9.28
N SER A 163 -16.95 -35.47 8.21
CA SER A 163 -16.78 -36.81 7.62
C SER A 163 -15.43 -36.98 6.90
N PHE A 164 -14.80 -35.91 6.45
CA PHE A 164 -13.49 -35.94 5.80
C PHE A 164 -12.32 -35.99 6.79
N VAL A 165 -12.53 -35.58 8.07
CA VAL A 165 -11.47 -35.48 9.08
C VAL A 165 -10.71 -36.79 9.26
N PRO A 166 -11.36 -37.98 9.55
CA PRO A 166 -10.65 -39.23 9.73
C PRO A 166 -9.93 -39.70 8.46
N GLN A 167 -10.52 -39.44 7.29
CA GLN A 167 -10.00 -39.83 5.99
C GLN A 167 -8.75 -39.05 5.61
N ALA A 168 -8.69 -37.76 5.97
CA ALA A 168 -7.59 -36.84 5.64
C ALA A 168 -6.40 -36.96 6.61
N ARG A 169 -6.54 -37.63 7.74
CA ARG A 169 -5.58 -37.59 8.88
C ARG A 169 -4.15 -37.96 8.50
N ALA A 170 -3.96 -38.88 7.54
CA ALA A 170 -2.64 -39.31 7.09
C ALA A 170 -1.95 -38.33 6.11
N ASP A 171 -2.64 -37.33 5.60
CA ASP A 171 -2.06 -36.31 4.70
C ASP A 171 -1.31 -35.23 5.49
N VAL A 172 -0.30 -34.65 4.85
CA VAL A 172 0.44 -33.49 5.42
C VAL A 172 -0.51 -32.32 5.79
N LEU A 173 -1.60 -32.16 5.03
CA LEU A 173 -2.64 -31.17 5.26
C LEU A 173 -3.82 -31.68 6.09
N GLY A 174 -3.71 -32.87 6.72
CA GLY A 174 -4.81 -33.55 7.44
C GLY A 174 -5.44 -32.68 8.55
N MET A 175 -4.69 -31.73 9.12
CA MET A 175 -5.22 -30.81 10.12
C MET A 175 -6.15 -29.73 9.52
N TYR A 176 -6.14 -29.46 8.20
CA TYR A 176 -6.97 -28.45 7.57
C TYR A 176 -8.46 -28.82 7.58
N PRO A 177 -8.91 -30.03 7.18
CA PRO A 177 -10.30 -30.44 7.32
C PRO A 177 -10.83 -30.36 8.76
N GLU A 178 -10.01 -30.78 9.74
CA GLU A 178 -10.35 -30.70 11.16
C GLU A 178 -10.55 -29.23 11.60
N TYR A 179 -9.60 -28.34 11.26
CA TYR A 179 -9.72 -26.92 11.52
C TYR A 179 -10.97 -26.30 10.85
N TRP A 180 -11.24 -26.61 9.56
CA TRP A 180 -12.43 -26.08 8.87
C TRP A 180 -13.73 -26.54 9.51
N SER A 181 -13.80 -27.80 9.97
CA SER A 181 -14.94 -28.33 10.70
C SER A 181 -15.13 -27.62 12.05
N LEU A 182 -14.06 -27.53 12.86
CA LEU A 182 -14.10 -26.88 14.18
C LEU A 182 -14.45 -25.39 14.11
N ARG A 183 -13.94 -24.70 13.10
CA ARG A 183 -14.25 -23.28 12.88
C ARG A 183 -15.74 -23.03 12.73
N THR A 184 -16.51 -23.94 12.15
CA THR A 184 -17.97 -23.79 12.02
C THR A 184 -18.70 -23.90 13.37
N GLN A 185 -18.05 -24.44 14.38
CA GLN A 185 -18.63 -24.66 15.72
C GLN A 185 -18.38 -23.51 16.69
N LEU A 186 -17.59 -22.50 16.29
CA LEU A 186 -17.25 -21.35 17.17
C LEU A 186 -18.46 -20.54 17.67
N GLY A 187 -19.60 -20.59 16.98
CA GLY A 187 -20.86 -20.00 17.44
C GLY A 187 -21.67 -20.88 18.40
N SER A 188 -21.26 -22.13 18.61
CA SER A 188 -21.98 -23.14 19.36
C SER A 188 -21.21 -23.67 20.58
N THR A 189 -20.30 -22.87 21.11
CA THR A 189 -19.42 -23.24 22.24
C THR A 189 -20.17 -23.54 23.53
N HIS A 190 -21.42 -23.11 23.63
CA HIS A 190 -22.34 -23.45 24.73
C HIS A 190 -22.83 -24.91 24.69
N MET A 191 -22.65 -25.62 23.56
CA MET A 191 -23.07 -27.01 23.43
C MET A 191 -22.04 -27.95 24.11
N PRO A 192 -22.52 -29.01 24.80
CA PRO A 192 -21.63 -29.97 25.46
C PRO A 192 -20.60 -30.55 24.49
N GLY A 193 -19.35 -30.65 24.96
CA GLY A 193 -18.23 -31.25 24.22
C GLY A 193 -17.57 -30.34 23.15
N VAL A 194 -18.22 -29.26 22.69
CA VAL A 194 -17.63 -28.37 21.66
C VAL A 194 -16.40 -27.65 22.20
N GLN A 195 -16.45 -27.09 23.39
CA GLN A 195 -15.30 -26.41 24.02
C GLN A 195 -14.13 -27.37 24.19
N GLN A 196 -14.39 -28.61 24.65
CA GLN A 196 -13.34 -29.61 24.82
C GLN A 196 -12.67 -29.93 23.50
N THR A 197 -13.44 -30.19 22.44
CA THR A 197 -12.89 -30.50 21.11
C THR A 197 -12.04 -29.34 20.55
N LEU A 198 -12.47 -28.09 20.72
CA LEU A 198 -11.69 -26.90 20.34
C LEU A 198 -10.38 -26.83 21.15
N THR A 199 -10.46 -27.04 22.47
CA THR A 199 -9.31 -27.01 23.38
C THR A 199 -8.31 -28.10 23.04
N ASP A 200 -8.76 -29.33 22.76
CA ASP A 200 -7.91 -30.47 22.37
C ASP A 200 -7.14 -30.18 21.09
N PHE A 201 -7.83 -29.60 20.07
CA PHE A 201 -7.17 -29.21 18.83
C PHE A 201 -6.11 -28.13 19.05
N ILE A 202 -6.43 -27.07 19.80
CA ILE A 202 -5.50 -25.98 20.10
C ILE A 202 -4.32 -26.47 20.89
N THR A 203 -4.53 -27.32 21.91
CA THR A 203 -3.47 -27.86 22.76
C THR A 203 -2.52 -28.76 21.98
N LYS A 204 -3.08 -29.67 21.15
CA LYS A 204 -2.32 -30.54 20.27
C LYS A 204 -1.48 -29.76 19.26
N ASN A 205 -2.00 -28.62 18.78
CA ASN A 205 -1.42 -27.82 17.70
C ASN A 205 -0.92 -26.44 18.17
N LYS A 206 -0.53 -26.29 19.43
CA LYS A 206 -0.20 -25.00 20.09
C LYS A 206 0.88 -24.18 19.40
N THR A 207 1.79 -24.78 18.66
CA THR A 207 2.86 -24.13 17.92
C THR A 207 2.61 -24.05 16.41
N ALA A 208 1.53 -24.66 15.93
CA ALA A 208 1.17 -24.65 14.52
C ALA A 208 0.25 -23.46 14.17
N TYR A 209 0.31 -23.03 12.91
CA TYR A 209 -0.49 -21.92 12.40
C TYR A 209 -1.99 -22.09 12.67
N LEU A 210 -2.56 -23.26 12.37
CA LEU A 210 -3.99 -23.49 12.51
C LEU A 210 -4.44 -23.57 13.98
N GLY A 211 -3.59 -24.03 14.90
CA GLY A 211 -3.88 -24.00 16.33
C GLY A 211 -3.97 -22.55 16.86
N ASP A 212 -2.99 -21.74 16.51
CA ASP A 212 -2.97 -20.31 16.88
C ASP A 212 -4.13 -19.53 16.22
N ARG A 213 -4.41 -19.82 14.95
CA ARG A 213 -5.51 -19.22 14.21
C ARG A 213 -6.88 -19.55 14.79
N LEU A 214 -7.15 -20.84 15.10
CA LEU A 214 -8.41 -21.26 15.70
C LEU A 214 -8.61 -20.61 17.07
N LYS A 215 -7.54 -20.55 17.88
CA LYS A 215 -7.55 -19.86 19.17
C LYS A 215 -7.93 -18.39 19.02
N GLY A 216 -7.32 -17.67 18.08
CA GLY A 216 -7.64 -16.28 17.78
C GLY A 216 -9.08 -16.09 17.30
N GLU A 217 -9.57 -16.95 16.41
CA GLU A 217 -10.95 -16.93 15.92
C GLU A 217 -11.96 -17.23 17.05
N TRP A 218 -11.64 -18.10 18.00
CA TRP A 218 -12.44 -18.39 19.19
C TRP A 218 -12.48 -17.20 20.14
N ILE A 219 -11.33 -16.56 20.42
CA ILE A 219 -11.28 -15.30 21.20
C ILE A 219 -12.23 -14.25 20.60
N LEU A 220 -12.21 -14.08 19.27
CA LEU A 220 -13.09 -13.12 18.59
C LEU A 220 -14.57 -13.53 18.66
N ALA A 221 -14.89 -14.83 18.60
CA ALA A 221 -16.26 -15.32 18.73
C ALA A 221 -16.78 -15.10 20.15
N ALA A 222 -16.02 -15.47 21.17
CA ALA A 222 -16.33 -15.28 22.58
C ALA A 222 -16.51 -13.79 22.94
N ALA A 223 -15.60 -12.92 22.48
CA ALA A 223 -15.71 -11.48 22.70
C ALA A 223 -16.97 -10.87 22.05
N ARG A 224 -17.38 -11.37 20.88
CA ARG A 224 -18.63 -10.90 20.25
C ARG A 224 -19.89 -11.28 21.04
N SER A 225 -19.89 -12.43 21.70
CA SER A 225 -21.00 -12.88 22.57
C SER A 225 -20.92 -12.34 24.00
N GLY A 226 -19.84 -11.62 24.36
CA GLY A 226 -19.64 -11.12 25.73
C GLY A 226 -19.09 -12.16 26.71
N ASP A 227 -18.64 -13.32 26.22
CA ASP A 227 -17.99 -14.36 27.03
C ASP A 227 -16.54 -14.01 27.31
N PHE A 228 -16.34 -13.04 28.20
CA PHE A 228 -15.02 -12.57 28.59
C PHE A 228 -14.28 -13.55 29.50
N VAL A 229 -14.95 -14.53 30.07
CA VAL A 229 -14.33 -15.61 30.85
C VAL A 229 -13.50 -16.47 29.90
N THR A 230 -14.12 -17.00 28.86
CA THR A 230 -13.45 -17.81 27.82
C THR A 230 -12.30 -17.04 27.15
N VAL A 231 -12.47 -15.74 26.86
CA VAL A 231 -11.38 -14.91 26.29
C VAL A 231 -10.16 -14.89 27.20
N ARG A 232 -10.34 -14.74 28.53
CA ARG A 232 -9.23 -14.74 29.49
C ARG A 232 -8.59 -16.11 29.65
N GLU A 233 -9.38 -17.18 29.67
CA GLU A 233 -8.90 -18.57 29.79
C GLU A 233 -8.08 -19.01 28.57
N LEU A 234 -8.50 -18.62 27.38
CA LEU A 234 -7.74 -18.87 26.16
C LEU A 234 -6.34 -18.21 26.18
N GLY A 235 -6.20 -17.05 26.83
CA GLY A 235 -4.91 -16.34 26.94
C GLY A 235 -4.36 -15.87 25.58
N ASP A 236 -3.05 -15.61 25.53
CA ASP A 236 -2.41 -14.98 24.38
C ASP A 236 -2.29 -15.91 23.16
N VAL A 237 -2.37 -15.33 21.96
CA VAL A 237 -2.03 -15.97 20.68
C VAL A 237 -0.63 -15.57 20.24
N LEU A 238 0.00 -16.42 19.44
CA LEU A 238 1.37 -16.17 18.94
C LEU A 238 1.42 -15.08 17.87
N ASN A 239 0.31 -14.86 17.15
CA ASN A 239 0.23 -13.88 16.08
C ASN A 239 -1.07 -13.05 16.18
N PRO A 240 -1.20 -12.17 17.21
CA PRO A 240 -2.40 -11.40 17.42
C PRO A 240 -2.58 -10.33 16.33
N ASN A 241 -3.82 -10.16 15.90
CA ASN A 241 -4.25 -8.97 15.16
C ASN A 241 -4.86 -7.93 16.12
N PRO A 242 -5.09 -6.67 15.68
CA PRO A 242 -5.65 -5.64 16.54
C PRO A 242 -7.00 -6.03 17.19
N GLN A 243 -7.89 -6.73 16.48
CA GLN A 243 -9.17 -7.14 17.05
C GLN A 243 -9.01 -8.14 18.21
N ILE A 244 -8.04 -9.07 18.11
CA ILE A 244 -7.72 -10.00 19.19
C ILE A 244 -7.17 -9.23 20.40
N LEU A 245 -6.23 -8.31 20.18
CA LEU A 245 -5.66 -7.49 21.26
C LEU A 245 -6.75 -6.64 21.94
N CYS A 246 -7.65 -6.04 21.17
CA CYS A 246 -8.78 -5.29 21.72
C CYS A 246 -9.71 -6.20 22.53
N SER A 247 -10.04 -7.40 22.04
CA SER A 247 -10.87 -8.36 22.74
C SER A 247 -10.26 -8.83 24.06
N GLN A 248 -8.96 -9.08 24.08
CA GLN A 248 -8.23 -9.47 25.27
C GLN A 248 -8.17 -8.32 26.29
N LEU A 249 -7.94 -7.08 25.82
CA LEU A 249 -7.95 -5.90 26.67
C LEU A 249 -9.34 -5.64 27.27
N GLU A 250 -10.41 -5.77 26.47
CA GLU A 250 -11.80 -5.67 26.92
C GLU A 250 -12.12 -6.73 27.98
N ALA A 251 -11.80 -7.99 27.70
CA ALA A 251 -12.02 -9.10 28.63
C ALA A 251 -11.26 -8.94 29.96
N ARG A 252 -10.05 -8.39 29.91
CA ARG A 252 -9.27 -8.04 31.11
C ARG A 252 -9.91 -6.91 31.90
N HIS A 253 -10.36 -5.86 31.21
CA HIS A 253 -11.04 -4.71 31.80
C HIS A 253 -12.32 -5.13 32.50
N MET A 254 -13.18 -5.87 31.80
CA MET A 254 -14.44 -6.41 32.33
C MET A 254 -14.24 -7.42 33.46
N GLY A 255 -13.08 -8.05 33.54
CA GLY A 255 -12.67 -8.95 34.63
C GLY A 255 -12.08 -8.24 35.85
N GLY A 256 -12.23 -6.93 35.99
CA GLY A 256 -11.80 -6.15 37.16
C GLY A 256 -10.37 -5.59 37.07
N ARG A 257 -9.58 -5.95 36.06
CA ARG A 257 -8.25 -5.37 35.82
C ARG A 257 -8.36 -4.21 34.81
N ARG A 258 -8.69 -3.03 35.34
CA ARG A 258 -9.00 -1.84 34.54
C ARG A 258 -7.91 -1.52 33.51
N ALA A 259 -8.31 -1.31 32.26
CA ALA A 259 -7.41 -0.84 31.21
C ALA A 259 -7.04 0.63 31.41
N SER A 260 -5.86 1.02 30.99
CA SER A 260 -5.45 2.43 30.91
C SER A 260 -5.70 3.01 29.49
N ALA A 261 -5.80 4.33 29.40
CA ALA A 261 -5.90 5.02 28.10
C ALA A 261 -4.70 4.72 27.19
N ALA A 262 -3.49 4.62 27.73
CA ALA A 262 -2.29 4.31 26.99
C ALA A 262 -2.30 2.89 26.39
N GLU A 263 -2.83 1.90 27.13
CA GLU A 263 -2.99 0.54 26.61
C GLU A 263 -4.05 0.51 25.50
N ALA A 264 -5.18 1.17 25.69
CA ALA A 264 -6.27 1.23 24.75
C ALA A 264 -5.84 1.88 23.41
N THR A 265 -5.20 3.04 23.47
CA THR A 265 -4.74 3.76 22.26
C THR A 265 -3.66 3.00 21.50
N LYS A 266 -2.84 2.20 22.19
CA LYS A 266 -1.81 1.36 21.55
C LYS A 266 -2.39 0.24 20.69
N VAL A 267 -3.56 -0.32 21.05
CA VAL A 267 -4.18 -1.46 20.36
C VAL A 267 -5.31 -1.05 19.42
N PHE A 268 -5.67 0.23 19.38
CA PHE A 268 -6.81 0.72 18.62
C PHE A 268 -6.72 0.38 17.13
N ALA A 269 -7.84 -0.07 16.59
CA ALA A 269 -8.09 -0.16 15.14
C ALA A 269 -9.56 0.23 14.87
N PRO A 270 -9.85 0.92 13.76
CA PRO A 270 -11.17 1.52 13.50
C PRO A 270 -12.24 0.50 13.05
N PHE A 271 -12.25 -0.69 13.61
CA PHE A 271 -13.21 -1.75 13.24
C PHE A 271 -13.41 -2.80 14.33
N GLY A 272 -14.54 -3.51 14.24
CA GLY A 272 -14.83 -4.72 15.00
C GLY A 272 -14.84 -4.54 16.52
N THR A 273 -14.15 -5.43 17.22
CA THR A 273 -14.09 -5.46 18.69
C THR A 273 -13.38 -4.26 19.30
N CYS A 274 -12.48 -3.61 18.56
CA CYS A 274 -11.81 -2.40 19.03
C CYS A 274 -12.80 -1.22 19.23
N LEU A 275 -13.79 -1.09 18.34
CA LEU A 275 -14.84 -0.07 18.52
C LEU A 275 -15.70 -0.35 19.76
N LYS A 276 -16.02 -1.64 20.05
CA LYS A 276 -16.75 -2.03 21.27
C LYS A 276 -15.96 -1.72 22.53
N LEU A 277 -14.67 -2.07 22.53
CA LEU A 277 -13.77 -1.72 23.63
C LEU A 277 -13.78 -0.21 23.89
N PHE A 278 -13.68 0.61 22.86
CA PHE A 278 -13.67 2.06 23.02
C PHE A 278 -15.01 2.60 23.52
N ASP A 279 -16.16 2.09 23.03
CA ASP A 279 -17.48 2.42 23.57
C ASP A 279 -17.53 2.15 25.09
N GLN A 280 -17.02 1.00 25.54
CA GLN A 280 -16.97 0.63 26.97
C GLN A 280 -16.04 1.54 27.76
N LEU A 281 -14.81 1.80 27.24
CA LEU A 281 -13.84 2.63 27.94
C LEU A 281 -14.26 4.11 28.07
N VAL A 282 -15.03 4.61 27.10
CA VAL A 282 -15.67 5.93 27.19
C VAL A 282 -16.76 5.93 28.26
N ALA A 283 -17.63 4.91 28.27
CA ALA A 283 -18.67 4.77 29.29
C ALA A 283 -18.07 4.69 30.70
N ASP A 284 -16.96 4.00 30.88
CA ASP A 284 -16.23 3.85 32.15
C ASP A 284 -15.29 5.01 32.47
N ARG A 285 -15.28 6.07 31.67
CA ARG A 285 -14.45 7.28 31.83
C ARG A 285 -12.95 6.95 31.93
N VAL A 286 -12.50 5.96 31.16
CA VAL A 286 -11.07 5.64 30.97
C VAL A 286 -10.48 6.50 29.86
N LEU A 287 -11.28 6.74 28.80
CA LEU A 287 -10.94 7.59 27.68
C LEU A 287 -11.75 8.89 27.75
N GLY A 288 -11.09 10.01 27.58
CA GLY A 288 -11.67 11.33 27.49
C GLY A 288 -11.47 11.99 26.11
N SER A 289 -11.94 13.23 25.98
CA SER A 289 -11.83 13.98 24.73
C SER A 289 -10.37 14.17 24.27
N ALA A 290 -9.41 14.27 25.19
CA ALA A 290 -8.01 14.45 24.87
C ALA A 290 -7.42 13.25 24.10
N GLU A 291 -7.81 12.02 24.48
CA GLU A 291 -7.37 10.79 23.79
C GLU A 291 -8.15 10.54 22.51
N LEU A 292 -9.40 11.01 22.42
CA LEU A 292 -10.35 10.66 21.37
C LEU A 292 -10.40 11.68 20.22
N MET A 293 -10.14 12.97 20.51
CA MET A 293 -10.14 14.03 19.48
C MET A 293 -9.19 13.74 18.31
N PRO A 294 -7.97 13.19 18.49
CA PRO A 294 -7.10 12.84 17.37
C PRO A 294 -7.75 11.89 16.36
N TYR A 295 -8.54 10.90 16.82
CA TYR A 295 -9.24 9.97 15.90
C TYR A 295 -10.36 10.67 15.13
N LEU A 296 -11.10 11.58 15.79
CA LEU A 296 -12.10 12.40 15.10
C LEU A 296 -11.45 13.28 14.03
N TYR A 297 -10.39 13.96 14.35
CA TYR A 297 -9.65 14.82 13.43
C TYR A 297 -9.09 14.02 12.24
N GLU A 298 -8.53 12.84 12.49
CA GLU A 298 -8.02 11.97 11.43
C GLU A 298 -9.15 11.43 10.53
N ALA A 299 -10.31 11.10 11.09
CA ALA A 299 -11.47 10.67 10.31
C ALA A 299 -12.00 11.81 9.42
N ILE A 300 -12.02 13.05 9.90
CA ILE A 300 -12.35 14.25 9.11
C ILE A 300 -11.32 14.48 8.01
N GLU A 301 -10.04 14.40 8.34
CA GLU A 301 -8.91 14.53 7.39
C GLU A 301 -9.02 13.53 6.26
N ASN A 302 -9.35 12.28 6.56
CA ASN A 302 -9.52 11.20 5.59
C ASN A 302 -10.91 11.14 4.95
N ASN A 303 -11.79 12.11 5.22
CA ASN A 303 -13.18 12.19 4.73
C ASN A 303 -14.04 10.95 5.08
N LYS A 304 -13.72 10.23 6.17
CA LYS A 304 -14.47 9.08 6.69
C LYS A 304 -15.61 9.56 7.59
N LEU A 305 -16.66 10.12 6.99
CA LEU A 305 -17.74 10.76 7.76
C LEU A 305 -18.52 9.82 8.68
N PRO A 306 -18.80 8.55 8.33
CA PRO A 306 -19.43 7.61 9.27
C PRO A 306 -18.56 7.36 10.51
N ASP A 307 -17.24 7.16 10.34
CA ASP A 307 -16.32 6.98 11.47
C ASP A 307 -16.22 8.26 12.29
N ALA A 308 -16.10 9.41 11.62
CA ALA A 308 -16.05 10.71 12.27
C ALA A 308 -17.30 10.96 13.13
N ARG A 309 -18.51 10.60 12.64
CA ARG A 309 -19.75 10.72 13.41
C ARG A 309 -19.74 9.84 14.66
N ARG A 310 -19.21 8.62 14.55
CA ARG A 310 -19.04 7.72 15.69
C ARG A 310 -18.09 8.31 16.73
N TYR A 311 -16.92 8.82 16.29
CA TYR A 311 -15.93 9.41 17.17
C TYR A 311 -16.40 10.72 17.78
N ALA A 312 -17.18 11.51 17.05
CA ALA A 312 -17.84 12.69 17.58
C ALA A 312 -18.78 12.35 18.77
N ALA A 313 -19.44 11.20 18.72
CA ALA A 313 -20.27 10.74 19.83
C ALA A 313 -19.48 10.32 21.09
N TRP A 314 -18.20 9.99 20.95
CA TRP A 314 -17.31 9.75 22.10
C TRP A 314 -16.76 11.04 22.70
N VAL A 315 -16.65 12.11 21.88
CA VAL A 315 -15.99 13.36 22.23
C VAL A 315 -16.97 14.42 22.75
N PHE A 316 -18.13 14.53 22.09
CA PHE A 316 -19.10 15.60 22.33
C PHE A 316 -20.31 15.12 23.13
N GLU A 317 -20.75 15.93 24.07
CA GLU A 317 -22.02 15.74 24.73
C GLU A 317 -23.22 16.02 23.78
N SER A 318 -24.41 15.66 24.16
CA SER A 318 -25.62 15.64 23.31
C SER A 318 -25.88 16.96 22.55
N THR A 319 -25.70 18.12 23.22
CA THR A 319 -25.91 19.45 22.61
C THR A 319 -24.86 19.81 21.58
N ASP A 320 -23.59 19.50 21.85
CA ASP A 320 -22.49 19.74 20.91
C ASP A 320 -22.48 18.70 19.79
N LEU A 321 -22.91 17.47 20.08
CA LEU A 321 -23.09 16.44 19.06
C LEU A 321 -24.19 16.81 18.06
N ALA A 322 -25.31 17.40 18.52
CA ALA A 322 -26.34 17.92 17.64
C ALA A 322 -25.82 19.07 16.76
N ALA A 323 -24.98 19.93 17.32
CA ALA A 323 -24.32 20.99 16.56
C ALA A 323 -23.32 20.44 15.54
N TYR A 324 -22.54 19.42 15.90
CA TYR A 324 -21.67 18.70 14.98
C TYR A 324 -22.47 18.10 13.80
N ASP A 325 -23.60 17.46 14.08
CA ASP A 325 -24.46 16.88 13.04
C ASP A 325 -25.05 17.94 12.11
N ALA A 326 -25.43 19.11 12.64
CA ALA A 326 -25.89 20.24 11.85
C ALA A 326 -24.76 20.81 10.98
N MET A 327 -23.55 20.97 11.53
CA MET A 327 -22.37 21.46 10.83
C MET A 327 -21.95 20.50 9.69
N ILE A 328 -21.97 19.21 9.89
CA ILE A 328 -21.60 18.23 8.85
C ILE A 328 -22.55 18.29 7.65
N ARG A 329 -23.84 18.53 7.88
CA ARG A 329 -24.83 18.66 6.79
C ARG A 329 -24.60 19.88 5.92
N GLU A 330 -24.41 21.06 6.55
CA GLU A 330 -24.31 22.36 5.86
C GLU A 330 -23.17 23.21 6.43
N PRO A 331 -21.88 22.85 6.17
CA PRO A 331 -20.75 23.49 6.85
C PRO A 331 -20.71 25.01 6.66
N VAL A 332 -20.91 25.49 5.45
CA VAL A 332 -20.78 26.92 5.11
C VAL A 332 -21.87 27.75 5.75
N SER A 333 -23.12 27.30 5.66
CA SER A 333 -24.29 27.95 6.27
C SER A 333 -24.19 27.96 7.79
N TRP A 334 -23.83 26.79 8.36
CA TRP A 334 -23.66 26.65 9.81
C TRP A 334 -22.58 27.57 10.37
N LEU A 335 -21.40 27.65 9.70
CA LEU A 335 -20.30 28.54 10.08
C LEU A 335 -20.71 30.01 10.05
N SER A 336 -21.52 30.41 9.08
CA SER A 336 -21.96 31.82 8.94
C SER A 336 -22.91 32.25 10.08
N ALA A 337 -23.57 31.29 10.72
CA ALA A 337 -24.46 31.56 11.86
C ALA A 337 -23.74 31.55 13.22
N GLN A 338 -22.43 31.24 13.27
CA GLN A 338 -21.69 31.20 14.54
C GLN A 338 -21.22 32.59 14.96
N THR A 339 -21.82 33.16 15.99
CA THR A 339 -21.48 34.46 16.56
C THR A 339 -21.26 34.36 18.07
N GLY A 340 -20.48 35.29 18.63
CA GLY A 340 -20.24 35.41 20.07
C GLY A 340 -19.27 34.38 20.69
N PRO A 341 -19.16 34.36 22.02
CA PRO A 341 -18.30 33.45 22.77
C PRO A 341 -18.68 31.98 22.55
N ARG A 342 -17.71 31.09 22.52
CA ARG A 342 -17.90 29.65 22.29
C ARG A 342 -17.18 28.82 23.34
N SER A 343 -17.76 27.65 23.66
CA SER A 343 -17.10 26.61 24.45
C SER A 343 -15.90 26.03 23.68
N SER A 344 -15.01 25.29 24.36
CA SER A 344 -13.93 24.56 23.71
C SER A 344 -14.45 23.60 22.64
N ALA A 345 -15.45 22.78 22.99
CA ALA A 345 -16.10 21.83 22.07
C ALA A 345 -16.70 22.54 20.85
N ARG A 346 -17.32 23.72 21.04
CA ARG A 346 -17.86 24.51 19.92
C ARG A 346 -16.77 25.07 19.02
N ASN A 347 -15.60 25.44 19.56
CA ASN A 347 -14.43 25.86 18.76
C ASN A 347 -13.88 24.68 17.95
N ASP A 348 -13.85 23.46 18.53
CA ASP A 348 -13.45 22.26 17.78
C ASP A 348 -14.42 21.96 16.63
N ILE A 349 -15.74 22.11 16.84
CA ILE A 349 -16.74 21.93 15.78
C ILE A 349 -16.56 22.99 14.68
N VAL A 350 -16.29 24.25 15.03
CA VAL A 350 -15.98 25.30 14.05
C VAL A 350 -14.73 24.94 13.25
N ALA A 351 -13.67 24.49 13.89
CA ALA A 351 -12.44 24.06 13.19
C ALA A 351 -12.74 22.92 12.21
N ILE A 352 -13.52 21.92 12.63
CA ILE A 352 -13.95 20.80 11.76
C ILE A 352 -14.82 21.34 10.60
N GLY A 353 -15.70 22.29 10.86
CA GLY A 353 -16.52 22.94 9.84
C GLY A 353 -15.70 23.67 8.79
N LEU A 354 -14.66 24.40 9.20
CA LEU A 354 -13.72 25.05 8.28
C LEU A 354 -12.93 24.03 7.45
N ALA A 355 -12.47 22.95 8.05
CA ALA A 355 -11.82 21.86 7.31
C ALA A 355 -12.77 21.22 6.28
N ARG A 356 -14.05 21.10 6.60
CA ARG A 356 -15.10 20.60 5.70
C ARG A 356 -15.40 21.58 4.57
N ALA A 357 -15.56 22.87 4.89
CA ALA A 357 -15.79 23.92 3.90
C ALA A 357 -14.61 24.05 2.92
N ALA A 358 -13.38 23.90 3.39
CA ALA A 358 -12.18 23.93 2.57
C ALA A 358 -12.14 22.84 1.48
N ARG A 359 -12.81 21.70 1.69
CA ARG A 359 -12.93 20.66 0.66
C ARG A 359 -13.87 21.05 -0.48
N THR A 360 -14.83 21.92 -0.22
CA THR A 360 -15.76 22.44 -1.22
C THR A 360 -15.12 23.62 -1.99
N ASP A 361 -14.62 24.58 -1.25
CA ASP A 361 -13.90 25.74 -1.82
C ASP A 361 -12.76 26.16 -0.88
N LEU A 362 -11.54 25.73 -1.26
CA LEU A 362 -10.34 26.02 -0.50
C LEU A 362 -10.02 27.52 -0.47
N SER A 363 -10.22 28.23 -1.57
CA SER A 363 -9.85 29.65 -1.68
C SER A 363 -10.81 30.54 -0.90
N ALA A 364 -12.12 30.34 -1.05
CA ALA A 364 -13.12 31.07 -0.27
C ALA A 364 -12.98 30.79 1.23
N THR A 365 -12.68 29.53 1.62
CA THR A 365 -12.46 29.18 3.02
C THR A 365 -11.20 29.86 3.56
N ALA A 366 -10.10 29.87 2.81
CA ALA A 366 -8.87 30.54 3.22
C ALA A 366 -9.08 32.05 3.47
N THR A 367 -9.86 32.72 2.63
CA THR A 367 -10.26 34.08 2.84
C THR A 367 -11.06 34.26 4.14
N LYS A 368 -12.06 33.41 4.39
CA LYS A 368 -12.84 33.44 5.64
C LYS A 368 -11.98 33.16 6.89
N VAL A 369 -11.05 32.21 6.80
CA VAL A 369 -10.12 31.91 7.90
C VAL A 369 -9.30 33.15 8.23
N ARG A 370 -8.69 33.81 7.23
CA ARG A 370 -7.89 35.00 7.42
C ARG A 370 -8.71 36.18 7.96
N ASP A 371 -9.86 36.46 7.36
CA ASP A 371 -10.57 37.72 7.58
C ASP A 371 -11.56 37.65 8.75
N THR A 372 -12.00 36.45 9.13
CA THR A 372 -13.01 36.27 10.17
C THR A 372 -12.49 35.43 11.35
N TRP A 373 -11.89 34.26 11.07
CA TRP A 373 -11.65 33.25 12.10
C TRP A 373 -10.29 33.35 12.78
N ALA A 374 -9.30 34.02 12.12
CA ALA A 374 -7.95 34.15 12.68
C ALA A 374 -7.92 34.88 14.03
N GLY A 375 -8.81 35.85 14.23
CA GLY A 375 -8.95 36.58 15.49
C GLY A 375 -9.95 35.97 16.50
N GLN A 376 -10.67 34.90 16.11
CA GLN A 376 -11.77 34.36 16.91
C GLN A 376 -11.53 32.93 17.42
N LEU A 377 -10.71 32.13 16.72
CA LEU A 377 -10.41 30.77 17.13
C LEU A 377 -9.21 30.70 18.07
N PRO A 378 -9.22 29.80 19.06
CA PRO A 378 -8.02 29.46 19.81
C PRO A 378 -6.88 29.06 18.86
N LYS A 379 -5.65 29.44 19.23
CA LYS A 379 -4.45 29.24 18.40
C LYS A 379 -4.31 27.78 17.92
N GLN A 380 -4.56 26.81 18.77
CA GLN A 380 -4.41 25.40 18.44
C GLN A 380 -5.43 24.94 17.39
N ASN A 381 -6.69 25.37 17.48
CA ASN A 381 -7.73 25.10 16.50
C ASN A 381 -7.38 25.72 15.14
N LEU A 382 -6.93 26.97 15.15
CA LEU A 382 -6.52 27.69 13.94
C LEU A 382 -5.32 27.00 13.27
N GLN A 383 -4.31 26.61 14.03
CA GLN A 383 -3.15 25.85 13.54
C GLN A 383 -3.58 24.54 12.88
N TRP A 384 -4.54 23.83 13.49
CA TRP A 384 -5.07 22.59 12.90
C TRP A 384 -5.82 22.87 11.57
N VAL A 385 -6.63 23.91 11.51
CA VAL A 385 -7.32 24.33 10.28
C VAL A 385 -6.33 24.64 9.17
N TYR A 386 -5.26 25.40 9.47
CA TYR A 386 -4.20 25.64 8.50
C TYR A 386 -3.53 24.33 8.02
N GLY A 387 -3.32 23.37 8.91
CA GLY A 387 -2.82 22.04 8.55
C GLY A 387 -3.75 21.31 7.57
N GLN A 388 -5.07 21.38 7.78
CA GLN A 388 -6.05 20.77 6.87
C GLN A 388 -6.08 21.46 5.50
N MET A 389 -6.05 22.80 5.47
CA MET A 389 -5.98 23.57 4.23
C MET A 389 -4.69 23.30 3.47
N ALA A 390 -3.56 23.24 4.18
CA ALA A 390 -2.26 22.93 3.61
C ALA A 390 -2.23 21.53 2.99
N LEU A 391 -2.79 20.52 3.67
CA LEU A 391 -2.87 19.15 3.16
C LEU A 391 -3.70 19.10 1.87
N LEU A 392 -4.88 19.73 1.85
CA LEU A 392 -5.72 19.80 0.65
C LEU A 392 -5.00 20.49 -0.53
N ALA A 393 -4.25 21.54 -0.26
CA ALA A 393 -3.47 22.26 -1.25
C ALA A 393 -2.32 21.40 -1.79
N ILE A 394 -1.51 20.80 -0.92
CA ILE A 394 -0.31 20.05 -1.33
C ILE A 394 -0.67 18.76 -2.09
N MET A 395 -1.80 18.14 -1.79
CA MET A 395 -2.27 16.99 -2.56
C MET A 395 -2.58 17.35 -4.02
N ASN A 396 -2.83 18.62 -4.32
CA ASN A 396 -2.95 19.20 -5.66
C ASN A 396 -1.67 19.89 -6.13
N LEU A 397 -0.58 19.78 -5.37
CA LEU A 397 0.70 20.45 -5.59
C LEU A 397 0.56 21.99 -5.74
N ASP A 398 -0.37 22.58 -5.00
CA ASP A 398 -0.59 24.04 -4.92
C ASP A 398 0.46 24.64 -3.98
N SER A 399 1.21 25.61 -4.48
CA SER A 399 2.32 26.27 -3.77
C SER A 399 1.90 26.98 -2.47
N ARG A 400 0.63 27.39 -2.34
CA ARG A 400 0.10 27.98 -1.10
C ARG A 400 0.22 27.09 0.13
N ALA A 401 0.32 25.75 -0.08
CA ALA A 401 0.43 24.76 0.99
C ALA A 401 1.58 25.07 1.94
N TYR A 402 2.75 25.45 1.41
CA TYR A 402 3.93 25.76 2.25
C TYR A 402 3.65 26.89 3.24
N GLY A 403 3.05 28.00 2.77
CA GLY A 403 2.69 29.11 3.63
C GLY A 403 1.73 28.70 4.76
N TRP A 404 0.69 27.94 4.42
CA TRP A 404 -0.25 27.46 5.44
C TRP A 404 0.38 26.45 6.41
N TYR A 405 1.33 25.61 5.97
CA TYR A 405 2.08 24.76 6.89
C TYR A 405 2.95 25.57 7.86
N ARG A 406 3.48 26.73 7.45
CA ARG A 406 4.21 27.64 8.36
C ARG A 406 3.31 28.12 9.52
N GLU A 407 2.03 28.37 9.25
CA GLU A 407 1.05 28.78 10.26
C GLU A 407 0.75 27.68 11.30
N THR A 408 1.04 26.40 11.00
CA THR A 408 0.85 25.29 11.96
C THR A 408 1.84 25.32 13.12
N GLY A 409 2.95 26.04 13.01
CA GLY A 409 4.00 26.11 14.01
C GLY A 409 4.53 24.72 14.41
N SER A 410 4.60 24.47 15.71
CA SER A 410 5.03 23.19 16.27
C SER A 410 3.87 22.23 16.59
N LEU A 411 2.63 22.54 16.15
CA LEU A 411 1.50 21.66 16.43
C LEU A 411 1.75 20.27 15.83
N ARG A 412 1.55 19.23 16.64
CA ARG A 412 1.55 17.86 16.17
C ARG A 412 0.25 17.59 15.43
N LEU A 413 0.37 17.31 14.16
CA LEU A 413 -0.74 16.93 13.26
C LEU A 413 -0.83 15.38 13.17
N SER A 414 -1.70 14.86 12.31
CA SER A 414 -1.70 13.43 11.94
C SER A 414 -0.36 13.04 11.31
N GLU A 415 -0.06 11.74 11.26
CA GLU A 415 1.18 11.25 10.63
C GLU A 415 1.25 11.65 9.14
N THR A 416 0.13 11.54 8.42
CA THR A 416 0.02 11.97 7.02
C THR A 416 0.29 13.46 6.87
N ASN A 417 -0.33 14.27 7.70
CA ASN A 417 -0.23 15.73 7.59
C ASN A 417 1.16 16.23 8.02
N ASN A 418 1.77 15.66 9.07
CA ASN A 418 3.15 15.93 9.44
C ASN A 418 4.14 15.57 8.32
N ALA A 419 3.95 14.41 7.67
CA ALA A 419 4.77 14.00 6.54
C ALA A 419 4.67 15.00 5.38
N TRP A 420 3.47 15.46 5.05
CA TRP A 420 3.27 16.43 3.98
C TRP A 420 3.77 17.83 4.31
N ARG A 421 3.80 18.22 5.58
CA ARG A 421 4.46 19.46 6.04
C ARG A 421 5.95 19.48 5.69
N VAL A 422 6.64 18.36 5.89
CA VAL A 422 8.04 18.21 5.46
C VAL A 422 8.16 18.19 3.94
N ARG A 423 7.34 17.41 3.25
CA ARG A 423 7.35 17.28 1.77
C ARG A 423 7.09 18.62 1.08
N ALA A 424 6.18 19.43 1.61
CA ALA A 424 5.92 20.78 1.08
C ALA A 424 7.16 21.67 1.20
N SER A 425 7.93 21.53 2.27
CA SER A 425 9.18 22.27 2.48
C SER A 425 10.28 21.84 1.53
N LEU A 426 10.42 20.53 1.28
CA LEU A 426 11.43 19.98 0.37
C LEU A 426 11.20 20.40 -1.10
N ARG A 427 9.97 20.78 -1.47
CA ARG A 427 9.65 21.26 -2.82
C ARG A 427 10.01 22.72 -3.08
N GLN A 428 10.40 23.49 -2.05
CA GLN A 428 10.74 24.90 -2.22
C GLN A 428 12.07 25.04 -2.97
N ALA A 429 12.19 26.05 -3.81
CA ALA A 429 13.43 26.36 -4.53
C ALA A 429 14.60 26.58 -3.55
N ASN A 430 14.32 27.23 -2.43
CA ASN A 430 15.24 27.43 -1.32
C ASN A 430 14.66 26.73 -0.08
N ILE A 431 15.19 25.56 0.25
CA ILE A 431 14.70 24.74 1.37
C ILE A 431 15.09 25.40 2.70
N ASP A 432 14.10 25.76 3.51
CA ASP A 432 14.32 26.17 4.91
C ASP A 432 14.57 24.92 5.78
N TRP A 433 15.83 24.53 5.91
CA TRP A 433 16.23 23.34 6.65
C TRP A 433 15.95 23.44 8.16
N ALA A 434 15.92 24.66 8.73
CA ALA A 434 15.53 24.85 10.13
C ALA A 434 14.04 24.49 10.31
N TRP A 435 13.20 24.88 9.37
CA TRP A 435 11.79 24.53 9.39
C TRP A 435 11.56 23.03 9.11
N VAL A 436 12.34 22.41 8.24
CA VAL A 436 12.33 20.94 8.04
C VAL A 436 12.62 20.22 9.35
N LEU A 437 13.67 20.62 10.08
CA LEU A 437 14.00 20.06 11.41
C LEU A 437 12.85 20.22 12.39
N GLN A 438 12.31 21.43 12.55
CA GLN A 438 11.17 21.71 13.42
C GLN A 438 9.94 20.84 13.06
N SER A 439 9.68 20.68 11.76
CA SER A 439 8.56 19.89 11.25
C SER A 439 8.70 18.40 11.59
N ILE A 440 9.91 17.85 11.47
CA ILE A 440 10.21 16.45 11.84
C ILE A 440 10.18 16.30 13.37
N ASP A 441 10.70 17.27 14.13
CA ASP A 441 10.70 17.21 15.60
C ASP A 441 9.28 17.23 16.19
N ALA A 442 8.29 17.80 15.49
CA ALA A 442 6.88 17.74 15.87
C ALA A 442 6.19 16.39 15.61
N MET A 443 6.80 15.47 14.86
CA MET A 443 6.28 14.11 14.62
C MET A 443 6.30 13.26 15.90
N GLY A 444 5.49 12.20 15.92
CA GLY A 444 5.54 11.18 16.97
C GLY A 444 6.86 10.40 16.95
N SER A 445 7.21 9.77 18.08
CA SER A 445 8.48 9.01 18.21
C SER A 445 8.61 7.90 17.16
N THR A 446 7.54 7.12 16.93
CA THR A 446 7.49 6.05 15.93
C THR A 446 7.70 6.60 14.52
N GLN A 447 7.00 7.69 14.16
CA GLN A 447 7.16 8.31 12.85
C GLN A 447 8.58 8.86 12.65
N LYS A 448 9.15 9.56 13.65
CA LYS A 448 10.53 10.08 13.59
C LYS A 448 11.60 9.00 13.40
N ALA A 449 11.34 7.78 13.86
CA ALA A 449 12.27 6.65 13.74
C ALA A 449 12.25 6.00 12.35
N ASP A 450 11.30 6.34 11.48
CA ASP A 450 11.29 5.85 10.10
C ASP A 450 12.49 6.39 9.32
N ALA A 451 13.10 5.54 8.50
CA ALA A 451 14.31 5.86 7.73
C ALA A 451 14.17 7.11 6.86
N SER A 452 12.96 7.38 6.34
CA SER A 452 12.68 8.59 5.56
C SER A 452 12.94 9.84 6.37
N TRP A 453 12.39 9.89 7.59
CA TRP A 453 12.49 11.08 8.43
C TRP A 453 13.85 11.19 9.11
N VAL A 454 14.51 10.06 9.42
CA VAL A 454 15.91 10.05 9.86
C VAL A 454 16.82 10.65 8.78
N TYR A 455 16.64 10.26 7.51
CA TYR A 455 17.43 10.78 6.39
C TYR A 455 17.21 12.30 6.19
N TRP A 456 15.95 12.75 6.08
CA TRP A 456 15.66 14.17 5.87
C TRP A 456 16.05 15.03 7.07
N ARG A 457 15.95 14.49 8.30
CA ARG A 457 16.49 15.14 9.49
C ARG A 457 18.00 15.29 9.43
N ALA A 458 18.70 14.25 9.00
CA ALA A 458 20.15 14.28 8.85
C ALA A 458 20.58 15.31 7.77
N ARG A 459 19.86 15.40 6.64
CA ARG A 459 20.05 16.46 5.64
C ARG A 459 19.90 17.85 6.26
N GLY A 460 18.86 18.07 7.06
CA GLY A 460 18.63 19.33 7.76
C GLY A 460 19.73 19.65 8.78
N LEU A 461 20.20 18.67 9.54
CA LEU A 461 21.31 18.84 10.48
C LEU A 461 22.62 19.23 9.75
N ALA A 462 22.94 18.56 8.65
CA ALA A 462 24.10 18.88 7.83
C ALA A 462 24.04 20.31 7.28
N ALA A 463 22.90 20.69 6.70
CA ALA A 463 22.67 22.01 6.14
C ALA A 463 22.68 23.14 7.18
N THR A 464 22.36 22.85 8.44
CA THR A 464 22.42 23.81 9.58
C THR A 464 23.73 23.74 10.38
N GLY A 465 24.78 23.10 9.84
CA GLY A 465 26.13 23.07 10.41
C GLY A 465 26.36 21.99 11.48
N LYS A 466 25.36 21.18 11.82
CA LYS A 466 25.44 20.10 12.83
C LYS A 466 25.94 18.80 12.20
N LYS A 467 27.11 18.84 11.57
CA LYS A 467 27.66 17.75 10.73
C LYS A 467 27.80 16.42 11.48
N GLN A 468 28.34 16.43 12.72
CA GLN A 468 28.53 15.21 13.50
C GLN A 468 27.19 14.51 13.85
N ASP A 469 26.13 15.30 14.15
CA ASP A 469 24.83 14.73 14.41
C ASP A 469 24.16 14.17 13.12
N ALA A 470 24.42 14.82 11.99
CA ALA A 470 23.99 14.33 10.69
C ALA A 470 24.66 12.98 10.36
N GLU A 471 25.99 12.87 10.52
CA GLU A 471 26.73 11.63 10.29
C GLU A 471 26.23 10.48 11.18
N LYS A 472 25.96 10.73 12.47
CA LYS A 472 25.38 9.75 13.38
C LYS A 472 23.99 9.29 12.90
N ALA A 473 23.17 10.23 12.45
CA ALA A 473 21.82 9.91 11.95
C ALA A 473 21.90 9.10 10.65
N TYR A 474 22.75 9.47 9.68
CA TYR A 474 22.97 8.67 8.48
C TYR A 474 23.48 7.26 8.82
N ALA A 475 24.48 7.15 9.71
CA ALA A 475 25.04 5.87 10.13
C ALA A 475 23.99 4.92 10.73
N SER A 476 22.99 5.47 11.44
CA SER A 476 21.92 4.66 12.06
C SER A 476 21.01 3.94 11.06
N ILE A 477 20.93 4.40 9.82
CA ILE A 477 20.09 3.81 8.76
C ILE A 477 20.90 3.25 7.57
N ALA A 478 22.19 3.54 7.50
CA ALA A 478 23.05 3.17 6.36
C ALA A 478 23.15 1.64 6.13
N ALA A 479 22.91 0.82 7.15
CA ALA A 479 22.88 -0.63 7.03
C ALA A 479 21.54 -1.18 6.51
N GLN A 480 20.53 -0.34 6.28
CA GLN A 480 19.24 -0.76 5.75
C GLN A 480 19.30 -0.87 4.22
N PHE A 481 18.96 -2.06 3.69
CA PHE A 481 18.95 -2.31 2.25
C PHE A 481 17.68 -1.74 1.58
N ASN A 482 17.51 -0.44 1.68
CA ASN A 482 16.39 0.30 1.12
C ASN A 482 16.84 1.67 0.58
N PHE A 483 15.91 2.42 -0.01
CA PHE A 483 16.14 3.71 -0.63
C PHE A 483 16.90 4.71 0.26
N TYR A 484 16.49 4.86 1.53
CA TYR A 484 17.10 5.82 2.44
C TYR A 484 18.39 5.33 3.06
N GLY A 485 18.55 4.02 3.25
CA GLY A 485 19.83 3.43 3.63
C GLY A 485 20.90 3.63 2.57
N GLN A 486 20.55 3.46 1.28
CA GLN A 486 21.43 3.71 0.15
C GLN A 486 21.83 5.19 0.07
N LEU A 487 20.87 6.12 0.15
CA LEU A 487 21.16 7.55 0.18
C LEU A 487 22.05 7.94 1.37
N ALA A 488 21.80 7.36 2.55
CA ALA A 488 22.61 7.61 3.75
C ALA A 488 24.05 7.10 3.59
N LEU A 489 24.26 5.95 2.94
CA LEU A 489 25.61 5.46 2.59
C LEU A 489 26.35 6.47 1.74
N GLU A 490 25.70 7.02 0.72
CA GLU A 490 26.33 8.00 -0.19
C GLU A 490 26.58 9.35 0.52
N GLU A 491 25.72 9.79 1.46
CA GLU A 491 26.00 10.98 2.28
C GLU A 491 27.22 10.80 3.19
N LEU A 492 27.51 9.55 3.61
CA LEU A 492 28.71 9.20 4.37
C LEU A 492 29.96 8.99 3.48
N GLY A 493 29.87 9.25 2.17
CA GLY A 493 30.95 9.04 1.20
C GLY A 493 31.25 7.56 0.94
N ARG A 494 30.32 6.65 1.26
CA ARG A 494 30.47 5.21 1.05
C ARG A 494 29.81 4.79 -0.25
N GLN A 495 30.35 3.74 -0.86
CA GLN A 495 29.83 3.17 -2.10
C GLN A 495 28.74 2.14 -1.82
N ILE A 496 27.74 2.06 -2.69
CA ILE A 496 26.72 1.02 -2.65
C ILE A 496 27.24 -0.20 -3.42
N VAL A 497 27.50 -1.26 -2.69
CA VAL A 497 27.95 -2.56 -3.22
C VAL A 497 27.03 -3.67 -2.73
N ALA A 498 26.99 -4.80 -3.42
CA ALA A 498 26.38 -6.01 -2.86
C ALA A 498 27.26 -6.48 -1.68
N PRO A 499 26.65 -6.82 -0.53
CA PRO A 499 27.40 -7.39 0.58
C PRO A 499 28.10 -8.68 0.19
N ASP A 500 29.18 -9.02 0.91
CA ASP A 500 29.84 -10.30 0.75
C ASP A 500 28.84 -11.45 0.95
N ARG A 501 29.01 -12.48 0.13
CA ARG A 501 28.11 -13.63 0.21
C ARG A 501 28.41 -14.44 1.50
N PRO A 502 27.40 -14.72 2.33
CA PRO A 502 27.58 -15.56 3.51
C PRO A 502 27.96 -16.98 3.11
N ALA A 503 28.42 -17.77 4.08
CA ALA A 503 28.67 -19.19 3.85
C ALA A 503 27.42 -19.88 3.25
N PRO A 504 27.57 -20.69 2.20
CA PRO A 504 26.44 -21.39 1.58
C PRO A 504 25.63 -22.18 2.62
N VAL A 505 24.33 -22.25 2.38
CA VAL A 505 23.45 -23.11 3.21
C VAL A 505 23.82 -24.58 2.96
N THR A 506 24.07 -25.32 4.03
CA THR A 506 24.48 -26.72 3.96
C THR A 506 23.30 -27.63 3.60
N ALA A 507 23.61 -28.81 3.04
CA ALA A 507 22.62 -29.83 2.76
C ALA A 507 21.83 -30.23 4.02
N GLN A 508 22.50 -30.23 5.18
CA GLN A 508 21.87 -30.57 6.48
C GLN A 508 20.86 -29.48 6.89
N GLU A 509 21.19 -28.20 6.77
CA GLU A 509 20.26 -27.09 7.06
C GLU A 509 19.04 -27.13 6.14
N ILE A 510 19.22 -27.41 4.85
CA ILE A 510 18.13 -27.59 3.90
C ILE A 510 17.26 -28.79 4.28
N ALA A 511 17.86 -29.92 4.66
CA ALA A 511 17.13 -31.11 5.10
C ALA A 511 16.30 -30.83 6.37
N GLN A 512 16.86 -30.11 7.34
CA GLN A 512 16.14 -29.66 8.54
C GLN A 512 14.96 -28.73 8.19
N ALA A 513 15.16 -27.78 7.29
CA ALA A 513 14.07 -26.91 6.83
C ALA A 513 12.97 -27.71 6.10
N ARG A 514 13.34 -28.67 5.25
CA ARG A 514 12.39 -29.58 4.58
C ARG A 514 11.63 -30.49 5.55
N ALA A 515 12.25 -30.88 6.66
CA ALA A 515 11.61 -31.67 7.71
C ALA A 515 10.67 -30.84 8.60
N ASN A 516 10.69 -29.51 8.53
CA ASN A 516 9.81 -28.67 9.33
C ASN A 516 8.34 -28.85 8.90
N PRO A 517 7.44 -29.30 9.81
CA PRO A 517 6.06 -29.62 9.44
C PRO A 517 5.26 -28.44 8.89
N GLY A 518 5.54 -27.22 9.36
CA GLY A 518 4.88 -26.01 8.87
C GLY A 518 5.32 -25.66 7.44
N LEU A 519 6.62 -25.78 7.14
CA LEU A 519 7.12 -25.57 5.77
C LEU A 519 6.61 -26.66 4.82
N GLN A 520 6.52 -27.92 5.27
CA GLN A 520 5.93 -29.00 4.48
C GLN A 520 4.46 -28.70 4.11
N ARG A 521 3.65 -28.28 5.10
CA ARG A 521 2.26 -27.88 4.82
C ARG A 521 2.19 -26.71 3.84
N ALA A 522 2.98 -25.67 4.06
CA ALA A 522 3.00 -24.50 3.19
C ALA A 522 3.39 -24.86 1.74
N VAL A 523 4.45 -25.65 1.54
CA VAL A 523 4.88 -26.15 0.22
C VAL A 523 3.76 -26.95 -0.44
N THR A 524 3.14 -27.88 0.31
CA THR A 524 2.02 -28.70 -0.21
C THR A 524 0.83 -27.83 -0.64
N LEU A 525 0.51 -26.78 0.14
CA LEU A 525 -0.53 -25.81 -0.22
C LEU A 525 -0.17 -25.02 -1.50
N PHE A 526 1.09 -24.61 -1.66
CA PHE A 526 1.56 -23.96 -2.90
C PHE A 526 1.42 -24.88 -4.11
N LYS A 527 1.83 -26.16 -3.99
CA LYS A 527 1.71 -27.17 -5.05
C LYS A 527 0.25 -27.39 -5.49
N ARG A 528 -0.71 -27.25 -4.57
CA ARG A 528 -2.15 -27.31 -4.85
C ARG A 528 -2.74 -26.01 -5.39
N GLY A 529 -1.93 -24.95 -5.56
CA GLY A 529 -2.43 -23.62 -5.95
C GLY A 529 -3.22 -22.89 -4.85
N TRP A 530 -3.22 -23.38 -3.61
CA TRP A 530 -3.96 -22.80 -2.48
C TRP A 530 -3.13 -21.69 -1.80
N ARG A 531 -2.69 -20.76 -2.60
CA ARG A 531 -1.79 -19.68 -2.19
C ARG A 531 -2.32 -18.85 -1.02
N GLY A 532 -3.66 -18.64 -0.95
CA GLY A 532 -4.30 -17.92 0.15
C GLY A 532 -4.10 -18.53 1.53
N ASP A 533 -3.91 -19.84 1.63
CA ASP A 533 -3.59 -20.55 2.87
C ASP A 533 -2.07 -20.79 3.00
N ALA A 534 -1.38 -21.01 1.90
CA ALA A 534 0.06 -21.29 1.87
C ALA A 534 0.90 -20.12 2.41
N VAL A 535 0.61 -18.90 2.00
CA VAL A 535 1.37 -17.70 2.42
C VAL A 535 1.27 -17.44 3.93
N PRO A 536 0.09 -17.46 4.56
CA PRO A 536 -0.01 -17.35 6.01
C PRO A 536 0.67 -18.47 6.78
N GLU A 537 0.54 -19.72 6.33
CA GLU A 537 1.22 -20.89 6.94
C GLU A 537 2.74 -20.71 6.89
N TRP A 538 3.29 -20.33 5.73
CA TRP A 538 4.71 -20.04 5.55
C TRP A 538 5.18 -18.92 6.48
N ASN A 539 4.52 -17.78 6.44
CA ASN A 539 4.89 -16.61 7.21
C ASN A 539 4.82 -16.83 8.72
N PHE A 540 3.85 -17.62 9.17
CA PHE A 540 3.74 -18.04 10.57
C PHE A 540 4.89 -18.96 10.96
N THR A 541 5.21 -19.94 10.13
CA THR A 541 6.24 -20.93 10.39
C THR A 541 7.63 -20.33 10.53
N ILE A 542 7.97 -19.35 9.68
CA ILE A 542 9.31 -18.75 9.68
C ILE A 542 9.52 -17.70 10.78
N ARG A 543 8.51 -17.42 11.63
CA ARG A 543 8.67 -16.49 12.75
C ARG A 543 9.68 -17.03 13.75
N GLY A 544 10.58 -16.14 14.22
CA GLY A 544 11.58 -16.48 15.23
C GLY A 544 12.71 -17.40 14.73
N MET A 545 12.75 -17.72 13.44
CA MET A 545 13.87 -18.43 12.84
C MET A 545 15.12 -17.57 12.83
N THR A 546 16.28 -18.18 13.04
CA THR A 546 17.59 -17.55 12.87
C THR A 546 17.86 -17.25 11.39
N ASP A 547 18.84 -16.37 11.09
CA ASP A 547 19.20 -16.04 9.71
C ASP A 547 19.56 -17.28 8.88
N ARG A 548 20.31 -18.23 9.48
CA ARG A 548 20.64 -19.52 8.81
C ARG A 548 19.38 -20.33 8.49
N GLN A 549 18.45 -20.43 9.43
CA GLN A 549 17.17 -21.13 9.21
C GLN A 549 16.30 -20.43 8.15
N LEU A 550 16.28 -19.09 8.13
CA LEU A 550 15.57 -18.31 7.11
C LEU A 550 16.21 -18.54 5.73
N MET A 551 17.54 -18.51 5.61
CA MET A 551 18.21 -18.81 4.36
C MET A 551 17.96 -20.26 3.90
N ALA A 552 17.94 -21.22 4.82
CA ALA A 552 17.60 -22.61 4.49
C ALA A 552 16.15 -22.75 4.02
N ALA A 553 15.20 -22.05 4.66
CA ALA A 553 13.80 -22.02 4.23
C ALA A 553 13.66 -21.36 2.84
N ALA A 554 14.42 -20.29 2.57
CA ALA A 554 14.47 -19.66 1.24
C ALA A 554 15.01 -20.64 0.17
N GLU A 555 16.02 -21.48 0.48
CA GLU A 555 16.47 -22.52 -0.43
C GLU A 555 15.41 -23.61 -0.67
N VAL A 556 14.64 -24.00 0.36
CA VAL A 556 13.48 -24.87 0.14
C VAL A 556 12.49 -24.23 -0.83
N ALA A 557 12.17 -22.95 -0.65
CA ALA A 557 11.28 -22.22 -1.57
C ALA A 557 11.85 -22.16 -3.00
N ARG A 558 13.18 -21.97 -3.15
CA ARG A 558 13.87 -21.94 -4.45
C ARG A 558 13.75 -23.30 -5.15
N HIS A 559 14.04 -24.38 -4.47
CA HIS A 559 13.92 -25.75 -5.02
C HIS A 559 12.48 -26.09 -5.45
N GLU A 560 11.50 -25.52 -4.78
CA GLU A 560 10.07 -25.72 -5.08
C GLU A 560 9.52 -24.65 -6.06
N ASN A 561 10.37 -23.83 -6.63
CA ASN A 561 10.03 -22.73 -7.55
C ASN A 561 9.00 -21.72 -6.98
N ILE A 562 9.04 -21.49 -5.66
CA ILE A 562 8.16 -20.52 -4.97
C ILE A 562 8.95 -19.22 -4.78
N LEU A 563 9.23 -18.53 -5.90
CA LEU A 563 10.21 -17.45 -5.99
C LEU A 563 9.93 -16.25 -5.08
N ASP A 564 8.68 -15.88 -4.90
CA ASP A 564 8.31 -14.81 -3.97
C ASP A 564 8.61 -15.15 -2.50
N ARG A 565 8.59 -16.45 -2.15
CA ARG A 565 8.98 -16.87 -0.80
C ARG A 565 10.50 -16.85 -0.62
N VAL A 566 11.27 -17.12 -1.65
CA VAL A 566 12.73 -16.92 -1.60
C VAL A 566 13.04 -15.49 -1.19
N VAL A 567 12.52 -14.51 -1.93
CA VAL A 567 12.75 -13.08 -1.67
C VAL A 567 12.23 -12.68 -0.29
N ASN A 568 10.94 -12.95 -0.01
CA ASN A 568 10.30 -12.46 1.22
C ASN A 568 10.85 -13.13 2.49
N THR A 569 11.42 -14.32 2.39
CA THR A 569 12.04 -15.02 3.53
C THR A 569 13.44 -14.48 3.79
N SER A 570 14.24 -14.31 2.74
CA SER A 570 15.60 -13.76 2.86
C SER A 570 15.61 -12.28 3.29
N GLU A 571 14.55 -11.51 2.99
CA GLU A 571 14.40 -10.14 3.48
C GLU A 571 14.29 -10.05 5.01
N ARG A 572 13.96 -11.14 5.70
CA ARG A 572 13.83 -11.19 7.16
C ARG A 572 15.14 -11.42 7.90
N THR A 573 16.24 -11.76 7.20
CA THR A 573 17.55 -11.92 7.82
C THR A 573 18.09 -10.56 8.28
N VAL A 574 18.78 -10.52 9.43
CA VAL A 574 19.19 -9.27 10.08
C VAL A 574 20.70 -9.12 10.27
N LYS A 575 21.47 -10.23 10.20
CA LYS A 575 22.95 -10.23 10.37
C LYS A 575 23.67 -10.83 9.16
N GLU A 576 23.11 -11.89 8.58
CA GLU A 576 23.65 -12.55 7.39
C GLU A 576 22.74 -12.29 6.19
N PHE A 577 23.32 -11.81 5.08
CA PHE A 577 22.55 -11.32 3.94
C PHE A 577 22.95 -12.01 2.65
N ASP A 578 22.22 -13.04 2.24
CA ASP A 578 22.42 -13.64 0.93
C ASP A 578 21.67 -12.87 -0.16
N PHE A 579 22.41 -12.04 -0.91
CA PHE A 579 21.83 -11.27 -2.00
C PHE A 579 21.41 -12.12 -3.19
N SER A 580 21.95 -13.34 -3.34
CA SER A 580 21.45 -14.29 -4.33
C SER A 580 20.04 -14.81 -4.03
N GLN A 581 19.57 -14.65 -2.76
CA GLN A 581 18.21 -14.92 -2.36
C GLN A 581 17.34 -13.66 -2.30
N ARG A 582 17.90 -12.51 -1.87
CA ARG A 582 17.14 -11.25 -1.79
C ARG A 582 16.88 -10.64 -3.15
N TYR A 583 17.84 -10.75 -4.07
CA TYR A 583 17.82 -10.16 -5.42
C TYR A 583 17.98 -11.26 -6.45
N ILE A 584 17.07 -12.24 -6.42
CA ILE A 584 17.06 -13.31 -7.40
C ILE A 584 16.91 -12.74 -8.82
N ALA A 585 17.64 -13.34 -9.77
CA ALA A 585 17.52 -13.05 -11.19
C ALA A 585 17.14 -14.34 -11.95
N PRO A 586 15.93 -14.85 -11.77
CA PRO A 586 15.49 -16.08 -12.43
C PRO A 586 15.34 -15.89 -13.95
N PHE A 587 14.97 -16.97 -14.65
CA PHE A 587 14.69 -16.98 -16.08
C PHE A 587 15.94 -16.93 -16.98
N GLU A 588 17.08 -17.45 -16.50
CA GLU A 588 18.29 -17.74 -17.28
C GLU A 588 18.77 -16.59 -18.19
N GLY A 589 18.70 -15.36 -17.71
CA GLY A 589 19.13 -14.17 -18.46
C GLY A 589 18.15 -13.68 -19.53
N ARG A 590 17.02 -14.39 -19.79
CA ARG A 590 16.04 -14.01 -20.82
C ARG A 590 15.49 -12.59 -20.62
N VAL A 591 15.24 -12.18 -19.36
CA VAL A 591 14.80 -10.81 -19.05
C VAL A 591 15.86 -9.79 -19.42
N SER A 592 17.13 -10.08 -19.10
CA SER A 592 18.25 -9.19 -19.46
C SER A 592 18.42 -9.06 -20.96
N ALA A 593 18.35 -10.18 -21.70
CA ALA A 593 18.45 -10.19 -23.15
C ALA A 593 17.31 -9.37 -23.79
N GLN A 594 16.08 -9.54 -23.34
CA GLN A 594 14.91 -8.77 -23.82
C GLN A 594 15.08 -7.25 -23.53
N ALA A 595 15.58 -6.88 -22.36
CA ALA A 595 15.80 -5.49 -21.99
C ALA A 595 16.92 -4.84 -22.87
N GLN A 596 18.02 -5.57 -23.10
CA GLN A 596 19.14 -5.10 -23.93
C GLN A 596 18.74 -4.90 -25.38
N GLN A 597 17.89 -5.77 -25.96
CA GLN A 597 17.41 -5.64 -27.33
C GLN A 597 16.69 -4.32 -27.62
N ILE A 598 16.09 -3.72 -26.59
CA ILE A 598 15.34 -2.45 -26.69
C ILE A 598 16.03 -1.31 -25.95
N ASN A 599 17.31 -1.49 -25.61
CA ASN A 599 18.14 -0.50 -24.93
C ASN A 599 17.55 0.01 -23.61
N VAL A 600 16.99 -0.90 -22.79
CA VAL A 600 16.53 -0.64 -21.44
C VAL A 600 17.46 -1.32 -20.44
N ASP A 601 17.77 -0.65 -19.33
CA ASP A 601 18.65 -1.17 -18.27
C ASP A 601 18.08 -2.46 -17.65
N PRO A 602 18.72 -3.63 -17.79
CA PRO A 602 18.24 -4.88 -17.20
C PRO A 602 18.07 -4.82 -15.69
N ALA A 603 18.94 -4.10 -14.99
CA ALA A 603 18.87 -3.96 -13.54
C ALA A 603 17.59 -3.22 -13.10
N TRP A 604 17.19 -2.22 -13.88
CA TRP A 604 15.94 -1.50 -13.64
C TRP A 604 14.71 -2.37 -13.94
N VAL A 605 14.74 -3.16 -15.02
CA VAL A 605 13.67 -4.13 -15.34
C VAL A 605 13.51 -5.16 -14.23
N TYR A 606 14.60 -5.76 -13.73
CA TYR A 606 14.52 -6.69 -12.59
C TYR A 606 14.04 -6.01 -11.31
N GLY A 607 14.47 -4.78 -11.06
CA GLY A 607 13.97 -3.97 -9.94
C GLY A 607 12.47 -3.73 -9.98
N LEU A 608 11.93 -3.49 -11.19
CA LEU A 608 10.51 -3.33 -11.46
C LEU A 608 9.76 -4.66 -11.27
N ILE A 609 10.17 -5.75 -11.91
CA ILE A 609 9.54 -7.08 -11.78
C ILE A 609 9.49 -7.52 -10.31
N ARG A 610 10.56 -7.29 -9.56
CA ARG A 610 10.61 -7.59 -8.13
C ARG A 610 9.54 -6.81 -7.35
N GLN A 611 9.26 -5.57 -7.74
CA GLN A 611 8.23 -4.76 -7.10
C GLN A 611 6.82 -5.15 -7.56
N GLU A 612 6.62 -5.48 -8.83
CA GLU A 612 5.32 -5.80 -9.41
C GLU A 612 4.75 -7.15 -8.94
N SER A 613 5.53 -8.22 -9.08
CA SER A 613 5.02 -9.58 -8.90
C SER A 613 5.83 -10.43 -7.91
N ARG A 614 7.01 -9.97 -7.47
CA ARG A 614 7.96 -10.85 -6.77
C ARG A 614 8.24 -12.14 -7.55
N PHE A 615 8.28 -12.04 -8.90
CA PHE A 615 8.51 -13.14 -9.85
C PHE A 615 7.38 -14.17 -9.94
N ILE A 616 6.18 -13.86 -9.49
CA ILE A 616 5.00 -14.70 -9.68
C ILE A 616 4.48 -14.49 -11.12
N MET A 617 4.53 -15.57 -11.92
CA MET A 617 4.20 -15.53 -13.35
C MET A 617 2.73 -15.21 -13.64
N ASP A 618 1.83 -15.69 -12.80
CA ASP A 618 0.37 -15.54 -12.92
C ASP A 618 -0.20 -14.55 -11.89
N ALA A 619 0.63 -13.66 -11.36
CA ALA A 619 0.21 -12.65 -10.40
C ALA A 619 -0.95 -11.81 -10.97
N ARG A 620 -1.95 -11.54 -10.11
CA ARG A 620 -3.09 -10.68 -10.47
C ARG A 620 -3.34 -9.67 -9.36
N SER A 621 -3.45 -8.41 -9.73
CA SER A 621 -3.86 -7.36 -8.82
C SER A 621 -5.40 -7.27 -8.71
N VAL A 622 -5.88 -6.62 -7.65
CA VAL A 622 -7.32 -6.31 -7.49
C VAL A 622 -7.84 -5.44 -8.65
N ALA A 623 -6.99 -4.56 -9.18
CA ALA A 623 -7.32 -3.70 -10.32
C ALA A 623 -7.31 -4.45 -11.68
N GLY A 624 -6.88 -5.72 -11.71
CA GLY A 624 -6.85 -6.56 -12.91
C GLY A 624 -5.53 -6.54 -13.67
N ALA A 625 -4.46 -5.93 -13.15
CA ALA A 625 -3.12 -6.08 -13.71
C ALA A 625 -2.65 -7.54 -13.60
N SER A 626 -1.90 -8.04 -14.59
CA SER A 626 -1.60 -9.47 -14.69
C SER A 626 -0.18 -9.76 -15.17
N GLY A 627 0.34 -10.90 -14.71
CA GLY A 627 1.64 -11.44 -15.12
C GLY A 627 2.83 -10.84 -14.39
N LEU A 628 4.03 -11.22 -14.85
CA LEU A 628 5.31 -10.90 -14.24
C LEU A 628 5.54 -9.39 -14.05
N MET A 629 5.19 -8.59 -15.07
CA MET A 629 5.31 -7.13 -15.08
C MET A 629 3.98 -6.41 -14.84
N GLN A 630 2.96 -7.09 -14.33
CA GLN A 630 1.67 -6.53 -13.92
C GLN A 630 1.02 -5.58 -14.94
N LEU A 631 0.88 -6.04 -16.17
CA LEU A 631 0.28 -5.24 -17.23
C LEU A 631 -1.24 -5.17 -17.09
N MET A 632 -1.79 -3.97 -17.18
CA MET A 632 -3.23 -3.77 -17.33
C MET A 632 -3.69 -4.32 -18.69
N PRO A 633 -4.87 -4.98 -18.78
CA PRO A 633 -5.33 -5.58 -20.03
C PRO A 633 -5.45 -4.60 -21.22
N ALA A 634 -5.80 -3.34 -20.93
CA ALA A 634 -5.85 -2.29 -21.95
C ALA A 634 -4.45 -1.93 -22.46
N THR A 635 -3.49 -1.75 -21.54
CA THR A 635 -2.09 -1.46 -21.86
C THR A 635 -1.46 -2.60 -22.67
N ALA A 636 -1.66 -3.85 -22.26
CA ALA A 636 -1.13 -5.02 -22.97
C ALA A 636 -1.63 -5.08 -24.44
N ARG A 637 -2.94 -4.88 -24.64
CA ARG A 637 -3.52 -4.83 -26.01
C ARG A 637 -2.98 -3.67 -26.84
N TRP A 638 -2.85 -2.50 -26.23
CA TRP A 638 -2.36 -1.31 -26.90
C TRP A 638 -0.89 -1.50 -27.35
N VAL A 639 -0.02 -1.99 -26.45
CA VAL A 639 1.39 -2.26 -26.78
C VAL A 639 1.49 -3.35 -27.84
N ALA A 640 0.74 -4.45 -27.71
CA ALA A 640 0.72 -5.53 -28.70
C ALA A 640 0.38 -5.00 -30.12
N GLY A 641 -0.62 -4.13 -30.22
CA GLY A 641 -0.96 -3.45 -31.49
C GLY A 641 0.16 -2.55 -32.01
N LYS A 642 0.85 -1.81 -31.13
CA LYS A 642 1.96 -0.92 -31.51
C LYS A 642 3.18 -1.66 -32.04
N ILE A 643 3.47 -2.87 -31.54
CA ILE A 643 4.60 -3.70 -31.99
C ILE A 643 4.22 -4.75 -33.05
N GLY A 644 2.99 -4.69 -33.55
CA GLY A 644 2.52 -5.62 -34.62
C GLY A 644 2.37 -7.08 -34.14
N MET A 645 2.10 -7.32 -32.86
CA MET A 645 1.88 -8.66 -32.29
C MET A 645 0.44 -9.10 -32.59
N THR A 646 0.22 -9.66 -33.80
CA THR A 646 -1.11 -10.03 -34.34
C THR A 646 -1.71 -11.26 -33.65
N ASP A 647 -0.88 -12.10 -33.05
CA ASP A 647 -1.27 -13.32 -32.34
C ASP A 647 -1.58 -13.11 -30.85
N PHE A 648 -1.54 -11.85 -30.37
CA PHE A 648 -1.80 -11.54 -28.96
C PHE A 648 -3.27 -11.78 -28.61
N THR A 649 -3.48 -12.55 -27.54
CA THR A 649 -4.77 -12.69 -26.85
C THR A 649 -4.62 -12.37 -25.38
N PRO A 650 -5.69 -11.93 -24.68
CA PRO A 650 -5.63 -11.65 -23.25
C PRO A 650 -5.14 -12.82 -22.39
N ALA A 651 -5.34 -14.08 -22.83
CA ALA A 651 -4.86 -15.27 -22.14
C ALA A 651 -3.32 -15.36 -22.13
N LYS A 652 -2.66 -14.86 -23.17
CA LYS A 652 -1.20 -14.88 -23.31
C LYS A 652 -0.49 -13.87 -22.39
N VAL A 653 -1.22 -12.97 -21.70
CA VAL A 653 -0.58 -11.95 -20.84
C VAL A 653 0.21 -12.56 -19.69
N ASN A 654 -0.07 -13.79 -19.28
CA ASN A 654 0.68 -14.51 -18.23
C ASN A 654 1.81 -15.40 -18.79
N ASP A 655 1.93 -15.50 -20.12
CA ASP A 655 3.08 -16.14 -20.75
C ASP A 655 4.33 -15.29 -20.55
N PHE A 656 5.46 -15.94 -20.24
CA PHE A 656 6.70 -15.24 -19.91
C PHE A 656 7.16 -14.31 -21.02
N ASP A 657 7.32 -14.85 -22.24
CA ASP A 657 7.88 -14.07 -23.34
C ASP A 657 6.93 -12.95 -23.78
N THR A 658 5.62 -13.22 -23.79
CA THR A 658 4.61 -12.22 -24.08
C THR A 658 4.61 -11.10 -23.03
N ASN A 659 4.56 -11.46 -21.74
CA ASN A 659 4.50 -10.47 -20.66
C ASN A 659 5.76 -9.61 -20.59
N THR A 660 6.95 -10.21 -20.66
CA THR A 660 8.22 -9.48 -20.62
C THR A 660 8.42 -8.63 -21.86
N LYS A 661 8.08 -9.11 -23.06
CA LYS A 661 8.17 -8.31 -24.29
C LYS A 661 7.24 -7.08 -24.22
N LEU A 662 5.97 -7.27 -23.86
CA LEU A 662 5.03 -6.16 -23.77
C LEU A 662 5.41 -5.19 -22.64
N GLY A 663 5.79 -5.70 -21.46
CA GLY A 663 6.10 -4.89 -20.30
C GLY A 663 7.38 -4.06 -20.47
N THR A 664 8.44 -4.65 -21.00
CA THR A 664 9.70 -3.92 -21.27
C THR A 664 9.52 -2.90 -22.38
N THR A 665 8.76 -3.24 -23.42
CA THR A 665 8.43 -2.28 -24.49
C THR A 665 7.63 -1.10 -23.95
N TYR A 666 6.60 -1.34 -23.13
CA TYR A 666 5.86 -0.25 -22.51
C TYR A 666 6.76 0.62 -21.61
N LEU A 667 7.65 -0.01 -20.83
CA LEU A 667 8.60 0.70 -19.99
C LEU A 667 9.54 1.59 -20.81
N SER A 668 10.04 1.08 -21.95
CA SER A 668 10.87 1.85 -22.89
C SER A 668 10.10 3.04 -23.49
N MET A 669 8.86 2.85 -23.89
CA MET A 669 8.01 3.94 -24.39
C MET A 669 7.78 5.01 -23.32
N VAL A 670 7.47 4.62 -22.09
CA VAL A 670 7.28 5.53 -20.96
C VAL A 670 8.58 6.27 -20.62
N LEU A 671 9.74 5.60 -20.67
CA LEU A 671 11.04 6.21 -20.47
C LEU A 671 11.32 7.30 -21.49
N SER A 672 11.08 7.00 -22.77
CA SER A 672 11.26 7.96 -23.87
C SER A 672 10.33 9.17 -23.75
N ASP A 673 9.05 8.94 -23.44
CA ASP A 673 8.03 9.99 -23.31
C ASP A 673 8.30 10.93 -22.12
N LEU A 674 9.01 10.43 -21.10
CA LEU A 674 9.40 11.17 -19.91
C LEU A 674 10.85 11.66 -19.90
N GLY A 675 11.47 11.73 -21.08
CA GLY A 675 12.79 12.35 -21.29
C GLY A 675 13.95 11.55 -20.69
N GLY A 676 13.86 10.22 -20.65
CA GLY A 676 14.93 9.34 -20.17
C GLY A 676 15.07 9.25 -18.65
N SER A 677 14.19 9.88 -17.88
CA SER A 677 14.25 9.82 -16.41
C SER A 677 13.62 8.52 -15.90
N GLN A 678 14.43 7.64 -15.32
CA GLN A 678 13.95 6.39 -14.70
C GLN A 678 12.98 6.66 -13.52
N VAL A 679 13.18 7.74 -12.77
CA VAL A 679 12.26 8.15 -11.67
C VAL A 679 10.87 8.47 -12.20
N LEU A 680 10.81 9.34 -13.22
CA LEU A 680 9.54 9.71 -13.86
C LEU A 680 8.90 8.49 -14.55
N ALA A 681 9.71 7.68 -15.23
CA ALA A 681 9.24 6.50 -15.95
C ALA A 681 8.71 5.43 -14.99
N SER A 682 9.35 5.20 -13.85
CA SER A 682 8.83 4.31 -12.81
C SER A 682 7.49 4.82 -12.26
N ALA A 683 7.37 6.13 -12.02
CA ALA A 683 6.11 6.73 -11.62
C ALA A 683 5.03 6.61 -12.71
N GLY A 684 5.41 6.78 -13.97
CA GLY A 684 4.52 6.64 -15.13
C GLY A 684 4.05 5.22 -15.38
N TYR A 685 4.92 4.24 -15.16
CA TYR A 685 4.57 2.83 -15.27
C TYR A 685 3.48 2.43 -14.27
N ASN A 686 3.64 2.82 -13.00
CA ASN A 686 2.67 2.50 -11.95
C ASN A 686 1.40 3.34 -12.01
N ALA A 687 1.52 4.66 -12.25
CA ALA A 687 0.39 5.60 -12.13
C ALA A 687 -0.17 6.09 -13.47
N GLY A 688 0.41 5.66 -14.60
CA GLY A 688 0.14 6.22 -15.91
C GLY A 688 1.00 7.46 -16.21
N PRO A 689 1.53 7.63 -17.43
CA PRO A 689 2.57 8.61 -17.77
C PRO A 689 2.10 10.08 -17.64
N GLY A 690 0.82 10.35 -17.78
CA GLY A 690 0.27 11.70 -17.61
C GLY A 690 0.45 12.28 -16.21
N ARG A 691 0.44 11.43 -15.16
CA ARG A 691 0.60 11.89 -13.77
C ARG A 691 2.00 12.45 -13.47
N PRO A 692 3.11 11.75 -13.72
CA PRO A 692 4.44 12.35 -13.50
C PRO A 692 4.69 13.58 -14.36
N MET A 693 4.12 13.70 -15.56
CA MET A 693 4.15 14.95 -16.35
C MET A 693 3.46 16.10 -15.60
N LEU A 694 2.27 15.84 -15.05
CA LEU A 694 1.54 16.84 -14.26
C LEU A 694 2.32 17.19 -12.98
N TRP A 695 2.87 16.21 -12.27
CA TRP A 695 3.63 16.46 -11.04
C TRP A 695 4.91 17.25 -11.28
N ARG A 696 5.60 16.96 -12.40
CA ARG A 696 6.78 17.71 -12.85
C ARG A 696 6.44 19.15 -13.25
N SER A 697 5.31 19.38 -13.93
CA SER A 697 4.89 20.72 -14.33
C SER A 697 4.51 21.64 -13.16
N LYS A 698 4.32 21.07 -11.96
CA LYS A 698 4.02 21.79 -10.72
C LYS A 698 5.26 22.04 -9.85
N LEU A 699 6.45 21.84 -10.37
CA LEU A 699 7.70 22.24 -9.73
C LEU A 699 8.00 23.70 -10.06
N ASP A 700 8.35 24.50 -9.05
CA ASP A 700 8.77 25.89 -9.24
C ASP A 700 10.24 25.99 -9.69
N SER A 701 11.04 24.99 -9.39
CA SER A 701 12.46 24.88 -9.75
C SER A 701 12.85 23.42 -9.94
N LYS A 702 14.08 23.19 -10.46
CA LYS A 702 14.65 21.84 -10.49
C LYS A 702 14.82 21.31 -9.08
N VAL A 703 14.57 20.00 -8.90
CA VAL A 703 14.73 19.30 -7.63
C VAL A 703 15.57 18.03 -7.80
N GLU A 704 16.25 17.60 -6.74
CA GLU A 704 16.86 16.28 -6.70
C GLU A 704 15.82 15.19 -6.98
N GLY A 705 16.18 14.13 -7.70
CA GLY A 705 15.28 13.02 -7.96
C GLY A 705 14.80 12.33 -6.66
N ALA A 706 15.59 12.38 -5.58
CA ALA A 706 15.20 11.92 -4.26
C ALA A 706 14.03 12.75 -3.67
N ILE A 707 14.07 14.07 -3.82
CA ILE A 707 12.99 14.98 -3.40
C ILE A 707 11.74 14.71 -4.25
N PHE A 708 11.90 14.60 -5.57
CA PHE A 708 10.77 14.28 -6.43
C PHE A 708 10.10 12.96 -6.02
N ALA A 709 10.88 11.89 -5.85
CA ALA A 709 10.38 10.58 -5.43
C ALA A 709 9.64 10.66 -4.08
N GLU A 710 10.18 11.40 -3.08
CA GLU A 710 9.53 11.56 -1.78
C GLU A 710 8.25 12.40 -1.83
N THR A 711 8.14 13.33 -2.80
CA THR A 711 7.01 14.26 -2.90
C THR A 711 5.96 13.85 -3.93
N ILE A 712 5.98 12.62 -4.41
CA ILE A 712 4.90 12.04 -5.24
C ILE A 712 3.62 12.00 -4.40
N PRO A 713 2.49 12.57 -4.90
CA PRO A 713 1.25 12.66 -4.11
C PRO A 713 0.64 11.31 -3.76
N PHE A 714 0.71 10.34 -4.64
CA PHE A 714 0.16 9.00 -4.44
C PHE A 714 1.08 8.16 -3.57
N ASN A 715 0.59 7.69 -2.42
CA ASN A 715 1.37 6.90 -1.46
C ASN A 715 1.94 5.63 -2.13
N GLU A 716 1.09 4.87 -2.82
CA GLU A 716 1.50 3.66 -3.54
C GLU A 716 2.62 3.96 -4.54
N THR A 717 2.42 4.95 -5.41
CA THR A 717 3.41 5.30 -6.44
C THR A 717 4.71 5.84 -5.84
N ARG A 718 4.63 6.63 -4.76
CA ARG A 718 5.80 7.12 -4.02
C ARG A 718 6.65 5.97 -3.49
N ASP A 719 6.02 5.00 -2.83
CA ASP A 719 6.73 3.85 -2.26
C ASP A 719 7.21 2.89 -3.35
N TYR A 720 6.43 2.73 -4.42
CA TYR A 720 6.82 1.98 -5.61
C TYR A 720 8.08 2.53 -6.27
N VAL A 721 8.14 3.83 -6.56
CA VAL A 721 9.30 4.47 -7.19
C VAL A 721 10.55 4.29 -6.34
N LYS A 722 10.45 4.55 -5.02
CA LYS A 722 11.57 4.36 -4.09
C LYS A 722 12.06 2.90 -4.09
N ALA A 723 11.13 1.94 -4.07
CA ALA A 723 11.46 0.53 -4.07
C ALA A 723 12.11 0.08 -5.40
N VAL A 724 11.54 0.47 -6.55
CA VAL A 724 12.08 0.13 -7.89
C VAL A 724 13.49 0.69 -8.06
N MET A 725 13.69 1.98 -7.72
CA MET A 725 14.99 2.62 -7.88
C MET A 725 16.06 2.00 -6.96
N SER A 726 15.71 1.73 -5.70
CA SER A 726 16.58 1.06 -4.74
C SER A 726 16.93 -0.37 -5.19
N ASN A 727 15.95 -1.13 -5.67
CA ASN A 727 16.17 -2.47 -6.20
C ASN A 727 17.12 -2.44 -7.42
N ALA A 728 16.90 -1.50 -8.35
CA ALA A 728 17.72 -1.36 -9.55
C ALA A 728 19.20 -1.15 -9.23
N VAL A 729 19.52 -0.39 -8.18
CA VAL A 729 20.90 -0.18 -7.73
C VAL A 729 21.55 -1.49 -7.31
N TYR A 730 20.88 -2.32 -6.51
CA TYR A 730 21.45 -3.60 -6.08
C TYR A 730 21.52 -4.62 -7.21
N TYR A 731 20.55 -4.65 -8.13
CA TYR A 731 20.67 -5.49 -9.33
C TYR A 731 21.86 -5.05 -10.22
N ALA A 732 22.06 -3.74 -10.39
CA ALA A 732 23.19 -3.23 -11.14
C ALA A 732 24.53 -3.59 -10.49
N ALA A 733 24.63 -3.50 -9.15
CA ALA A 733 25.82 -3.93 -8.41
C ALA A 733 26.08 -5.44 -8.58
N LEU A 734 25.04 -6.27 -8.51
CA LEU A 734 25.16 -7.72 -8.69
C LEU A 734 25.55 -8.11 -10.13
N PHE A 735 24.99 -7.44 -11.14
CA PHE A 735 25.24 -7.77 -12.54
C PHE A 735 26.60 -7.28 -13.03
N SER A 736 27.07 -6.14 -12.54
CA SER A 736 28.35 -5.56 -12.95
C SER A 736 29.53 -5.93 -12.06
N GLY A 737 29.27 -6.35 -10.81
CA GLY A 737 30.30 -6.48 -9.77
C GLY A 737 30.94 -5.14 -9.38
N GLN A 738 30.35 -4.01 -9.75
CA GLN A 738 30.88 -2.68 -9.53
C GLN A 738 30.01 -1.86 -8.57
N PRO A 739 30.63 -0.94 -7.81
CA PRO A 739 29.88 0.00 -6.99
C PRO A 739 28.87 0.81 -7.81
N GLN A 740 27.73 1.12 -7.19
CA GLN A 740 26.64 1.86 -7.82
C GLN A 740 26.32 3.13 -7.05
N SER A 741 25.62 4.07 -7.70
CA SER A 741 25.09 5.28 -7.09
C SER A 741 23.59 5.40 -7.30
N LEU A 742 22.84 5.50 -6.19
CA LEU A 742 21.43 5.80 -6.24
C LEU A 742 21.19 7.27 -6.62
N LYS A 743 21.99 8.20 -6.06
CA LYS A 743 21.88 9.63 -6.40
C LYS A 743 22.07 9.89 -7.89
N GLN A 744 23.08 9.25 -8.50
CA GLN A 744 23.32 9.36 -9.94
C GLN A 744 22.14 8.82 -10.75
N ARG A 745 21.57 7.67 -10.35
CA ARG A 745 20.43 7.06 -11.03
C ARG A 745 19.16 7.90 -10.88
N LEU A 746 18.96 8.55 -9.74
CA LEU A 746 17.83 9.43 -9.50
C LEU A 746 17.93 10.74 -10.29
N GLY A 747 19.12 11.28 -10.43
CA GLY A 747 19.40 12.54 -11.14
C GLY A 747 18.64 13.74 -10.58
N GLU A 748 18.38 14.70 -11.44
CA GLU A 748 17.59 15.91 -11.17
C GLU A 748 16.31 15.92 -12.03
N ILE A 749 15.22 16.40 -11.47
CA ILE A 749 13.95 16.57 -12.19
C ILE A 749 13.74 18.08 -12.45
N VAL A 750 13.74 18.42 -13.73
CA VAL A 750 13.55 19.81 -14.19
C VAL A 750 12.07 20.06 -14.49
N PRO A 751 11.50 21.19 -14.06
CA PRO A 751 10.14 21.58 -14.44
C PRO A 751 9.96 21.58 -15.94
N GLN A 752 8.82 21.09 -16.41
CA GLN A 752 8.42 21.20 -17.81
C GLN A 752 6.93 21.46 -17.90
N PRO A 753 6.46 22.23 -18.89
CA PRO A 753 5.03 22.43 -19.10
C PRO A 753 4.29 21.08 -19.23
N TYR A 754 3.07 21.04 -18.72
CA TYR A 754 2.24 19.84 -18.86
C TYR A 754 1.91 19.59 -20.33
N GLY A 755 2.32 18.46 -20.83
CA GLY A 755 2.07 17.99 -22.19
C GLY A 755 1.04 16.84 -22.22
N ARG A 756 0.53 16.54 -23.42
CA ARG A 756 -0.26 15.34 -23.64
C ARG A 756 0.69 14.17 -23.96
N THR A 757 0.42 13.01 -23.39
CA THR A 757 1.08 11.76 -23.73
C THR A 757 0.16 10.94 -24.66
N PRO A 758 0.69 10.31 -25.71
CA PRO A 758 -0.06 9.35 -26.51
C PRO A 758 -0.18 7.97 -25.84
N LEU A 759 0.51 7.78 -24.71
CA LEU A 759 0.53 6.51 -23.98
C LEU A 759 -0.72 6.35 -23.10
N PRO A 760 -1.20 5.10 -22.92
CA PRO A 760 -2.38 4.79 -22.12
C PRO A 760 -2.12 4.94 -20.62
#